data_15c3e4f04bd22deca3edaf3daf5126a2
#
_entry.id   15c3e4f04bd22deca3edaf3daf5126a2
#
_cell.length_a   1.000
_cell.length_b   1.000
_cell.length_c   1.000
_cell.angle_alpha   90.00
_cell.angle_beta   90.00
_cell.angle_gamma   90.00
#
_symmetry.space_group_name_H-M   'P 1'
#
loop_
_entity.id
_entity.type
_entity.pdbx_description
1 polymer ?
#
loop_
_entity_poly.entity_id
_entity_poly.type
_entity_poly.pdbx_seq_one_letter_code
_entity_poly.pdbx_strand_id
1 'polypeptide(L)'
;MTQFSVSSLAAAFVVASGVALADPLPGGSLDPTAIPKYVTSLIIPPEMPPAGTVRPHRRSGPKLPYYEIEMVQFSQQILPPGMPATTVWSYAARGRPETRNYPAFTVENKVGLPTRVKWINGLVDAQGNYLPHLLPVDQTLHWANPPQECREGASRPDCEGTSQEPYAGPVPIVTHVHGAHVGPESDGYPEAWYLPNAANIPAGYATRGTRFGQFDATNTEPGTAVFQYPNDQRDMTLWYHDHALGMTRSNVYAGPAGFWLLRSSEETSLNLPRPAPRLNDASGTRYYEIPIAIQDRSFHADGSLFYPDNRAFFEGLDPDQLQIDFAPDSDVAPIWNPEAFFNTMVVNGRTWPKLDVEPRRYRFRLLNGCNSRFLNLSLQVVDGDGNPVAELPFYQLGNESGLLPKVVKITTGVYEVLPGNGGPGVPAPAKHPDQALLMGNAERADVIVDFTGLAPGTRVRMLNTGPDTPFGGFPIDPAEVADPGTTGQVMQFVVGTLDAPDTSAPPQNLSLDPIPALLPTVTRQVSLNEAESEQVCVKEAGGKLVQVGGTPPDCPGSAFPFGPTMAQLGVVAADGSGIPLRWADGITENPALGGTELWEIHNFTADAHPIHLHLVNFQVVDREPFGGAPYPPEPWETGYKDTVIAYPGEITRIRALFDIAGLYVWHCHIVEHEDNEMMRSYCVGTPGVDCPPELF
;
A
#
# COMPACT_ATOMS: atom_id res chain seq x y z
N MET A 1 -4.10 8.74 49.52
CA MET A 1 -3.39 9.88 48.92
C MET A 1 -1.92 9.53 48.87
N THR A 2 -1.50 8.95 47.80
CA THR A 2 -0.06 8.78 47.49
C THR A 2 0.03 8.89 45.97
N GLN A 3 0.57 10.02 45.53
CA GLN A 3 0.81 10.30 44.12
C GLN A 3 1.91 9.37 43.63
N PHE A 4 1.60 8.52 42.67
CA PHE A 4 2.61 7.89 41.82
C PHE A 4 2.88 8.87 40.68
N SER A 5 4.05 9.46 40.71
CA SER A 5 4.62 10.19 39.59
C SER A 5 5.08 9.16 38.56
N VAL A 6 4.38 9.09 37.45
CA VAL A 6 4.86 8.40 36.24
C VAL A 6 6.00 9.25 35.70
N SER A 7 7.23 8.81 35.91
CA SER A 7 8.39 9.36 35.24
C SER A 7 8.39 8.79 33.83
N SER A 8 7.93 9.58 32.88
CA SER A 8 8.14 9.36 31.46
C SER A 8 9.66 9.40 31.22
N LEU A 9 10.32 8.27 31.08
CA LEU A 9 11.59 8.21 30.36
C LEU A 9 11.24 8.38 28.88
N ALA A 10 11.26 9.62 28.42
CA ALA A 10 11.43 9.88 27.02
C ALA A 10 12.83 9.33 26.66
N ALA A 11 12.89 8.24 25.93
CA ALA A 11 14.09 7.87 25.19
C ALA A 11 14.39 9.05 24.27
N ALA A 12 15.42 9.82 24.59
CA ALA A 12 15.91 10.84 23.71
C ALA A 12 16.52 10.12 22.50
N PHE A 13 15.73 9.97 21.45
CA PHE A 13 16.29 9.77 20.11
C PHE A 13 17.20 10.97 19.88
N VAL A 14 18.50 10.75 19.86
CA VAL A 14 19.44 11.68 19.24
C VAL A 14 19.16 11.55 17.75
N VAL A 15 18.11 12.23 17.28
CA VAL A 15 17.97 12.54 15.87
C VAL A 15 19.19 13.41 15.57
N ALA A 16 20.19 12.81 14.96
CA ALA A 16 21.17 13.59 14.24
C ALA A 16 20.35 14.52 13.34
N SER A 17 20.51 15.82 13.52
CA SER A 17 19.85 16.86 12.74
C SER A 17 20.06 16.52 11.27
N GLY A 18 19.09 15.80 10.68
CA GLY A 18 19.10 15.29 9.34
C GLY A 18 19.13 16.46 8.38
N VAL A 19 20.18 16.53 7.62
CA VAL A 19 20.24 17.25 6.35
C VAL A 19 19.13 16.67 5.46
N ALA A 20 18.36 17.51 4.79
CA ALA A 20 17.35 17.12 3.83
C ALA A 20 17.87 16.04 2.89
N LEU A 21 17.07 14.97 2.67
CA LEU A 21 17.42 13.76 1.92
C LEU A 21 17.55 14.01 0.39
N ALA A 22 18.27 15.05 -0.02
CA ALA A 22 18.69 15.26 -1.40
C ALA A 22 19.94 14.41 -1.77
N ASP A 23 20.50 13.72 -0.80
CA ASP A 23 21.72 12.91 -0.94
C ASP A 23 21.40 11.45 -1.30
N PRO A 24 22.37 10.68 -1.84
CA PRO A 24 22.27 9.24 -1.93
C PRO A 24 21.92 8.63 -0.56
N LEU A 25 21.03 7.64 -0.58
CA LEU A 25 20.67 6.92 0.64
C LEU A 25 21.88 6.09 1.14
N PRO A 26 21.98 5.84 2.45
CA PRO A 26 22.95 4.92 3.00
C PRO A 26 22.95 3.56 2.28
N GLY A 27 24.11 2.99 2.01
CA GLY A 27 24.23 1.78 1.21
C GLY A 27 24.45 2.01 -0.29
N GLY A 28 24.49 3.26 -0.78
CA GLY A 28 24.99 3.61 -2.09
C GLY A 28 23.92 3.72 -3.18
N SER A 29 22.78 4.32 -2.91
CA SER A 29 21.80 4.65 -3.95
C SER A 29 22.31 5.75 -4.90
N LEU A 30 21.70 5.83 -6.08
CA LEU A 30 21.88 6.94 -7.02
C LEU A 30 21.41 8.24 -6.38
N ASP A 31 22.20 9.31 -6.57
CA ASP A 31 21.79 10.66 -6.18
C ASP A 31 20.53 11.09 -6.95
N PRO A 32 19.40 11.33 -6.27
CA PRO A 32 18.13 11.68 -6.91
C PRO A 32 18.19 13.03 -7.64
N THR A 33 19.09 13.95 -7.23
CA THR A 33 19.27 15.25 -7.88
C THR A 33 19.90 15.13 -9.26
N ALA A 34 20.60 14.04 -9.54
CA ALA A 34 21.16 13.72 -10.85
C ALA A 34 20.10 13.23 -11.86
N ILE A 35 18.88 12.93 -11.42
CA ILE A 35 17.80 12.42 -12.28
C ILE A 35 16.98 13.60 -12.84
N PRO A 36 16.99 13.84 -14.18
CA PRO A 36 16.21 14.92 -14.78
C PRO A 36 14.70 14.74 -14.58
N LYS A 37 14.00 15.79 -14.09
CA LYS A 37 12.56 15.78 -13.83
C LYS A 37 11.77 16.30 -15.02
N TYR A 38 10.55 15.76 -15.22
CA TYR A 38 9.55 16.20 -16.20
C TYR A 38 10.00 16.09 -17.68
N VAL A 39 10.98 15.23 -17.95
CA VAL A 39 11.51 15.03 -19.32
C VAL A 39 10.85 13.83 -20.03
N THR A 40 10.21 12.93 -19.28
CA THR A 40 9.50 11.77 -19.81
C THR A 40 7.99 11.94 -19.69
N SER A 41 7.24 11.42 -20.67
CA SER A 41 5.78 11.38 -20.58
C SER A 41 5.31 10.29 -19.62
N LEU A 42 4.21 10.58 -18.89
CA LEU A 42 3.52 9.61 -18.07
C LEU A 42 3.12 8.39 -18.91
N ILE A 43 3.37 7.19 -18.39
CA ILE A 43 2.79 5.97 -18.96
C ILE A 43 1.32 5.89 -18.51
N ILE A 44 0.43 5.62 -19.45
CA ILE A 44 -0.99 5.37 -19.17
C ILE A 44 -1.26 3.92 -19.55
N PRO A 45 -1.24 2.96 -18.59
CA PRO A 45 -1.45 1.56 -18.88
C PRO A 45 -2.84 1.32 -19.47
N PRO A 46 -2.96 0.56 -20.57
CA PRO A 46 -4.26 0.19 -21.12
C PRO A 46 -5.00 -0.84 -20.26
N GLU A 47 -6.19 -1.22 -20.71
CA GLU A 47 -6.96 -2.31 -20.13
C GLU A 47 -6.24 -3.67 -20.34
N MET A 48 -6.20 -4.50 -19.28
CA MET A 48 -5.67 -5.87 -19.32
C MET A 48 -6.54 -6.73 -20.24
N PRO A 49 -5.94 -7.38 -21.26
CA PRO A 49 -6.72 -8.22 -22.17
C PRO A 49 -7.16 -9.52 -21.48
N PRO A 50 -8.44 -9.90 -21.57
CA PRO A 50 -8.88 -11.20 -21.12
C PRO A 50 -8.32 -12.32 -22.01
N ALA A 51 -8.03 -13.47 -21.43
CA ALA A 51 -7.69 -14.70 -22.16
C ALA A 51 -8.91 -15.30 -22.88
N GLY A 52 -10.11 -14.93 -22.46
CA GLY A 52 -11.34 -15.39 -23.04
C GLY A 52 -12.53 -15.33 -22.08
N THR A 53 -13.38 -16.35 -22.17
CA THR A 53 -14.52 -16.49 -21.27
C THR A 53 -14.67 -17.93 -20.80
N VAL A 54 -15.05 -18.12 -19.53
CA VAL A 54 -15.37 -19.42 -18.96
C VAL A 54 -16.85 -19.53 -18.63
N ARG A 55 -17.38 -20.75 -18.55
CA ARG A 55 -18.73 -20.97 -18.04
C ARG A 55 -18.65 -21.36 -16.57
N PRO A 56 -19.58 -20.87 -15.72
CA PRO A 56 -19.76 -21.44 -14.38
C PRO A 56 -20.00 -22.96 -14.49
N HIS A 57 -19.76 -23.70 -13.41
CA HIS A 57 -19.91 -25.17 -13.37
C HIS A 57 -21.28 -25.72 -13.85
N ARG A 58 -22.29 -24.86 -13.95
CA ARG A 58 -23.59 -25.23 -14.53
C ARG A 58 -23.63 -24.85 -16.02
N ARG A 59 -23.99 -25.81 -16.87
CA ARG A 59 -24.06 -25.64 -18.33
C ARG A 59 -25.00 -24.50 -18.81
N SER A 60 -25.78 -23.90 -17.93
CA SER A 60 -26.73 -22.81 -18.18
C SER A 60 -26.36 -21.61 -17.29
N GLY A 61 -25.60 -20.66 -17.80
CA GLY A 61 -25.24 -19.40 -17.13
C GLY A 61 -24.51 -18.47 -18.09
N PRO A 62 -24.41 -17.17 -17.79
CA PRO A 62 -23.62 -16.24 -18.59
C PRO A 62 -22.18 -16.69 -18.65
N LYS A 63 -21.51 -16.38 -19.75
CA LYS A 63 -20.05 -16.55 -19.84
C LYS A 63 -19.41 -15.47 -18.97
N LEU A 64 -18.44 -15.86 -18.14
CA LEU A 64 -17.66 -14.98 -17.28
C LEU A 64 -16.38 -14.54 -18.00
N PRO A 65 -15.92 -13.31 -17.85
CA PRO A 65 -14.56 -12.91 -18.22
C PRO A 65 -13.54 -13.84 -17.56
N TYR A 66 -12.52 -14.23 -18.32
CA TYR A 66 -11.46 -15.09 -17.84
C TYR A 66 -10.11 -14.49 -18.21
N TYR A 67 -9.26 -14.34 -17.21
CA TYR A 67 -7.91 -13.84 -17.37
C TYR A 67 -6.89 -14.93 -17.00
N GLU A 68 -5.79 -14.97 -17.70
CA GLU A 68 -4.55 -15.63 -17.30
C GLU A 68 -3.50 -14.55 -17.14
N ILE A 69 -3.17 -14.24 -15.89
CA ILE A 69 -2.25 -13.17 -15.52
C ILE A 69 -1.02 -13.79 -14.88
N GLU A 70 0.13 -13.44 -15.41
CA GLU A 70 1.43 -14.02 -15.10
C GLU A 70 2.34 -12.95 -14.48
N MET A 71 2.93 -13.22 -13.32
CA MET A 71 4.01 -12.39 -12.79
C MET A 71 5.28 -12.70 -13.57
N VAL A 72 5.87 -11.68 -14.19
CA VAL A 72 7.04 -11.84 -15.08
C VAL A 72 8.11 -10.81 -14.77
N GLN A 73 9.37 -11.18 -15.04
CA GLN A 73 10.52 -10.29 -14.99
C GLN A 73 10.82 -9.71 -16.36
N PHE A 74 11.09 -8.40 -16.44
CA PHE A 74 11.50 -7.73 -17.68
C PHE A 74 12.23 -6.42 -17.36
N SER A 75 12.81 -5.81 -18.41
CA SER A 75 13.47 -4.51 -18.27
C SER A 75 12.55 -3.39 -18.74
N GLN A 76 12.42 -2.31 -17.96
CA GLN A 76 11.65 -1.10 -18.30
C GLN A 76 12.51 0.15 -18.12
N GLN A 77 12.33 1.12 -19.00
CA GLN A 77 12.98 2.43 -18.86
C GLN A 77 12.20 3.27 -17.84
N ILE A 78 12.49 3.16 -16.54
CA ILE A 78 11.88 3.93 -15.46
C ILE A 78 12.57 5.29 -15.32
N LEU A 79 13.89 5.26 -15.23
CA LEU A 79 14.74 6.43 -15.26
C LEU A 79 14.66 7.12 -16.64
N PRO A 80 15.00 8.42 -16.76
CA PRO A 80 14.96 9.14 -18.03
C PRO A 80 15.84 8.49 -19.13
N PRO A 81 15.51 8.71 -20.42
CA PRO A 81 16.35 8.25 -21.54
C PRO A 81 17.79 8.75 -21.41
N GLY A 82 18.73 7.85 -21.64
CA GLY A 82 20.16 8.09 -21.45
C GLY A 82 20.71 7.56 -20.12
N MET A 83 19.83 7.26 -19.16
CA MET A 83 20.16 6.50 -17.95
C MET A 83 19.83 5.01 -18.14
N PRO A 84 20.40 4.09 -17.35
CA PRO A 84 20.13 2.66 -17.47
C PRO A 84 18.64 2.32 -17.30
N ALA A 85 18.20 1.23 -17.95
CA ALA A 85 16.88 0.66 -17.72
C ALA A 85 16.89 -0.23 -16.46
N THR A 86 15.74 -0.36 -15.84
CA THR A 86 15.55 -1.10 -14.59
C THR A 86 14.94 -2.47 -14.86
N THR A 87 15.48 -3.51 -14.27
CA THR A 87 14.82 -4.82 -14.19
C THR A 87 13.77 -4.78 -13.11
N VAL A 88 12.53 -5.14 -13.46
CA VAL A 88 11.37 -5.14 -12.58
C VAL A 88 10.53 -6.38 -12.77
N TRP A 89 9.61 -6.61 -11.83
CA TRP A 89 8.52 -7.54 -11.99
C TRP A 89 7.23 -6.79 -12.30
N SER A 90 6.30 -7.47 -12.97
CA SER A 90 4.92 -7.01 -13.05
C SER A 90 4.00 -8.14 -13.49
N TYR A 91 2.70 -7.89 -13.41
CA TYR A 91 1.68 -8.77 -13.93
C TYR A 91 1.42 -8.48 -15.41
N ALA A 92 1.42 -9.53 -16.24
CA ALA A 92 1.14 -9.44 -17.66
C ALA A 92 0.15 -10.52 -18.11
N ALA A 93 -0.58 -10.31 -19.20
CA ALA A 93 -1.40 -11.36 -19.77
C ALA A 93 -0.51 -12.48 -20.33
N ARG A 94 -0.79 -13.74 -19.96
CA ARG A 94 0.00 -14.91 -20.35
C ARG A 94 0.19 -14.99 -21.87
N GLY A 95 1.45 -15.13 -22.27
CA GLY A 95 1.80 -15.24 -23.70
C GLY A 95 1.64 -13.94 -24.50
N ARG A 96 1.45 -12.79 -23.85
CA ARG A 96 1.29 -11.48 -24.48
C ARG A 96 2.37 -10.50 -23.99
N PRO A 97 3.59 -10.58 -24.51
CA PRO A 97 4.71 -9.76 -24.06
C PRO A 97 4.48 -8.24 -24.19
N GLU A 98 3.59 -7.81 -25.09
CA GLU A 98 3.21 -6.42 -25.26
C GLU A 98 2.41 -5.85 -24.06
N THR A 99 1.97 -6.71 -23.14
CA THR A 99 1.28 -6.31 -21.91
C THR A 99 2.22 -6.18 -20.71
N ARG A 100 3.52 -6.45 -20.90
CA ARG A 100 4.53 -6.25 -19.86
C ARG A 100 4.73 -4.77 -19.62
N ASN A 101 4.30 -4.32 -18.49
CA ASN A 101 4.40 -2.92 -18.06
C ASN A 101 4.40 -2.85 -16.54
N TYR A 102 5.18 -1.95 -15.99
CA TYR A 102 5.20 -1.59 -14.57
C TYR A 102 4.68 -0.15 -14.41
N PRO A 103 3.65 0.11 -13.61
CA PRO A 103 2.73 -0.89 -13.04
C PRO A 103 1.94 -1.65 -14.11
N ALA A 104 1.30 -2.74 -13.72
CA ALA A 104 0.55 -3.62 -14.63
C ALA A 104 -0.63 -2.91 -15.32
N PHE A 105 -1.11 -3.51 -16.40
CA PHE A 105 -2.34 -3.05 -17.06
C PHE A 105 -3.54 -3.12 -16.13
N THR A 106 -4.50 -2.22 -16.33
CA THR A 106 -5.71 -2.09 -15.52
C THR A 106 -6.70 -3.21 -15.84
N VAL A 107 -7.12 -3.98 -14.86
CA VAL A 107 -8.24 -4.91 -15.02
C VAL A 107 -9.54 -4.13 -14.86
N GLU A 108 -10.40 -4.13 -15.88
CA GLU A 108 -11.72 -3.49 -15.83
C GLU A 108 -12.84 -4.52 -15.83
N ASN A 109 -13.73 -4.41 -14.84
CA ASN A 109 -14.88 -5.28 -14.67
C ASN A 109 -16.16 -4.49 -14.40
N LYS A 110 -17.27 -5.20 -14.43
CA LYS A 110 -18.59 -4.62 -14.16
C LYS A 110 -19.13 -5.15 -12.84
N VAL A 111 -19.74 -4.28 -12.06
CA VAL A 111 -20.49 -4.65 -10.86
C VAL A 111 -21.52 -5.74 -11.19
N GLY A 112 -21.56 -6.77 -10.37
CA GLY A 112 -22.46 -7.92 -10.52
C GLY A 112 -22.06 -8.90 -11.63
N LEU A 113 -20.93 -8.73 -12.30
CA LEU A 113 -20.41 -9.69 -13.27
C LEU A 113 -19.18 -10.40 -12.71
N PRO A 114 -19.30 -11.65 -12.24
CA PRO A 114 -18.16 -12.39 -11.71
C PRO A 114 -17.04 -12.52 -12.75
N THR A 115 -15.80 -12.49 -12.26
CA THR A 115 -14.58 -12.60 -13.07
C THR A 115 -13.71 -13.70 -12.54
N ARG A 116 -13.20 -14.58 -13.41
CA ARG A 116 -12.25 -15.62 -13.03
C ARG A 116 -10.86 -15.28 -13.50
N VAL A 117 -9.88 -15.41 -12.62
CA VAL A 117 -8.47 -15.18 -12.92
C VAL A 117 -7.66 -16.42 -12.57
N LYS A 118 -6.78 -16.82 -13.46
CA LYS A 118 -5.70 -17.73 -13.19
C LYS A 118 -4.44 -16.91 -12.99
N TRP A 119 -4.00 -16.83 -11.75
CA TRP A 119 -2.74 -16.21 -11.37
C TRP A 119 -1.59 -17.19 -11.59
N ILE A 120 -0.49 -16.73 -12.17
CA ILE A 120 0.62 -17.58 -12.58
C ILE A 120 1.92 -16.99 -12.04
N ASN A 121 2.68 -17.81 -11.34
CA ASN A 121 4.06 -17.49 -10.98
C ASN A 121 4.97 -17.81 -12.17
N GLY A 122 5.26 -16.80 -12.96
CA GLY A 122 6.08 -16.88 -14.17
C GLY A 122 7.53 -16.42 -13.96
N LEU A 123 8.01 -16.42 -12.70
CA LEU A 123 9.39 -16.02 -12.38
C LEU A 123 10.38 -17.16 -12.73
N VAL A 124 10.49 -17.42 -14.02
CA VAL A 124 11.40 -18.42 -14.60
C VAL A 124 12.19 -17.83 -15.76
N ASP A 125 13.41 -18.37 -15.97
CA ASP A 125 14.25 -18.02 -17.10
C ASP A 125 13.82 -18.75 -18.40
N ALA A 126 14.51 -18.47 -19.49
CA ALA A 126 14.24 -19.11 -20.79
C ALA A 126 14.52 -20.62 -20.80
N GLN A 127 15.25 -21.15 -19.84
CA GLN A 127 15.55 -22.57 -19.64
C GLN A 127 14.53 -23.25 -18.72
N GLY A 128 13.60 -22.49 -18.14
CA GLY A 128 12.61 -22.98 -17.19
C GLY A 128 13.14 -23.15 -15.76
N ASN A 129 14.25 -22.50 -15.42
CA ASN A 129 14.74 -22.43 -14.05
C ASN A 129 14.08 -21.25 -13.31
N TYR A 130 13.92 -21.35 -11.99
CA TYR A 130 13.44 -20.22 -11.22
C TYR A 130 14.42 -19.04 -11.27
N LEU A 131 13.87 -17.84 -11.19
CA LEU A 131 14.61 -16.61 -10.96
C LEU A 131 14.65 -16.34 -9.43
N PRO A 132 15.82 -16.00 -8.87
CA PRO A 132 15.89 -15.53 -7.50
C PRO A 132 15.25 -14.15 -7.37
N HIS A 133 15.02 -13.72 -6.13
CA HIS A 133 14.52 -12.37 -5.87
C HIS A 133 15.47 -11.29 -6.38
N LEU A 134 14.92 -10.16 -6.87
CA LEU A 134 15.71 -9.00 -7.32
C LEU A 134 16.36 -8.23 -6.17
N LEU A 135 15.81 -8.38 -4.96
CA LEU A 135 16.15 -7.64 -3.75
C LEU A 135 16.57 -8.60 -2.64
N PRO A 136 17.30 -8.13 -1.63
CA PRO A 136 17.62 -8.95 -0.46
C PRO A 136 16.35 -9.32 0.30
N VAL A 137 16.15 -10.62 0.53
CA VAL A 137 15.03 -11.18 1.31
C VAL A 137 15.52 -11.61 2.65
N ASP A 138 14.97 -11.06 3.71
CA ASP A 138 15.29 -11.37 5.09
C ASP A 138 14.71 -12.74 5.48
N GLN A 139 15.56 -13.63 6.00
CA GLN A 139 15.15 -14.95 6.48
C GLN A 139 14.94 -14.99 8.01
N THR A 140 15.08 -13.87 8.70
CA THR A 140 14.95 -13.79 10.17
C THR A 140 13.54 -13.42 10.60
N LEU A 141 12.71 -12.90 9.72
CA LEU A 141 11.28 -12.66 9.95
C LEU A 141 10.47 -13.95 9.79
N HIS A 142 9.21 -13.94 10.27
CA HIS A 142 8.27 -14.95 9.84
C HIS A 142 7.90 -14.70 8.37
N TRP A 143 8.10 -15.68 7.51
CA TRP A 143 7.95 -15.53 6.07
C TRP A 143 7.53 -16.83 5.40
N ALA A 144 7.25 -16.83 4.13
CA ALA A 144 6.82 -17.98 3.35
C ALA A 144 7.74 -19.21 3.45
N ASN A 145 9.04 -19.00 3.59
CA ASN A 145 10.09 -19.98 3.95
C ASN A 145 10.00 -21.35 3.25
N PRO A 146 10.09 -21.43 1.91
CA PRO A 146 9.97 -22.70 1.19
C PRO A 146 10.96 -23.81 1.60
N PRO A 147 12.21 -23.48 2.03
CA PRO A 147 13.19 -24.47 2.49
C PRO A 147 12.82 -25.19 3.79
N GLN A 148 11.99 -24.57 4.61
CA GLN A 148 11.71 -25.01 5.98
C GLN A 148 10.33 -25.70 6.13
N GLU A 149 9.91 -25.88 7.37
CA GLU A 149 8.73 -26.65 7.74
C GLU A 149 7.40 -25.90 7.61
N CYS A 150 7.41 -24.62 7.24
CA CYS A 150 6.20 -23.86 6.93
C CYS A 150 5.55 -24.35 5.65
N ARG A 151 5.04 -25.55 5.65
CA ARG A 151 4.37 -26.19 4.54
C ARG A 151 3.04 -26.79 4.97
N GLU A 152 2.19 -27.00 4.00
CA GLU A 152 0.88 -27.59 4.21
C GLU A 152 0.96 -28.84 5.12
N GLY A 153 0.20 -28.83 6.22
CA GLY A 153 0.14 -29.92 7.19
C GLY A 153 1.17 -29.86 8.33
N ALA A 154 2.05 -28.88 8.38
CA ALA A 154 2.87 -28.62 9.55
C ALA A 154 2.01 -27.98 10.65
N SER A 155 2.26 -28.33 11.92
CA SER A 155 1.77 -27.54 13.03
C SER A 155 2.42 -26.16 12.89
N ARG A 156 1.63 -25.10 12.89
CA ARG A 156 2.06 -23.74 12.66
C ARG A 156 3.26 -23.34 13.53
N PRO A 157 4.49 -23.48 13.05
CA PRO A 157 5.62 -22.78 13.64
C PRO A 157 5.55 -21.32 13.17
N ASP A 158 6.27 -20.46 13.81
CA ASP A 158 6.39 -19.07 13.47
C ASP A 158 7.18 -18.83 12.17
N CYS A 159 7.45 -19.76 11.38
CA CYS A 159 8.16 -19.72 10.12
C CYS A 159 9.48 -18.91 10.09
N GLU A 160 9.96 -18.44 11.24
CA GLU A 160 11.19 -17.70 11.35
C GLU A 160 12.39 -18.53 10.89
N GLY A 161 13.25 -17.90 10.12
CA GLY A 161 14.55 -18.46 9.77
C GLY A 161 15.62 -17.97 10.75
N THR A 162 16.75 -18.65 10.74
CA THR A 162 17.90 -18.31 11.58
C THR A 162 19.13 -17.90 10.75
N SER A 163 18.93 -17.59 9.47
CA SER A 163 19.99 -17.23 8.55
C SER A 163 20.04 -15.72 8.32
N GLN A 164 21.22 -15.13 8.49
CA GLN A 164 21.49 -13.75 8.13
C GLN A 164 21.76 -13.55 6.62
N GLU A 165 21.90 -14.64 5.85
CA GLU A 165 22.12 -14.55 4.41
C GLU A 165 20.81 -14.23 3.69
N PRO A 166 20.79 -13.36 2.67
CA PRO A 166 19.61 -13.15 1.85
C PRO A 166 19.16 -14.44 1.17
N TYR A 167 17.84 -14.66 1.13
CA TYR A 167 17.28 -15.81 0.44
C TYR A 167 17.46 -15.70 -1.08
N ALA A 168 18.01 -16.73 -1.69
CA ALA A 168 18.29 -16.79 -3.13
C ALA A 168 17.55 -17.94 -3.85
N GLY A 169 16.52 -18.50 -3.25
CA GLY A 169 15.70 -19.57 -3.82
C GLY A 169 14.57 -19.07 -4.74
N PRO A 170 13.66 -19.99 -5.15
CA PRO A 170 12.47 -19.64 -5.93
C PRO A 170 11.50 -18.75 -5.12
N VAL A 171 10.94 -17.75 -5.75
CA VAL A 171 10.13 -16.72 -5.08
C VAL A 171 8.70 -17.20 -4.88
N PRO A 172 8.20 -17.28 -3.63
CA PRO A 172 6.78 -17.47 -3.34
C PRO A 172 5.97 -16.24 -3.74
N ILE A 173 4.79 -16.45 -4.31
CA ILE A 173 3.83 -15.39 -4.58
C ILE A 173 2.42 -15.83 -4.19
N VAL A 174 1.57 -14.85 -3.82
CA VAL A 174 0.12 -14.96 -3.81
C VAL A 174 -0.47 -13.60 -4.12
N THR A 175 -1.44 -13.53 -5.04
CA THR A 175 -2.01 -12.23 -5.44
C THR A 175 -3.26 -11.94 -4.63
N HIS A 176 -3.31 -10.76 -4.02
CA HIS A 176 -4.48 -10.17 -3.37
C HIS A 176 -5.09 -9.07 -4.27
N VAL A 177 -6.41 -9.02 -4.38
CA VAL A 177 -7.13 -7.87 -4.95
C VAL A 177 -7.66 -7.02 -3.81
N HIS A 178 -6.90 -6.02 -3.46
CA HIS A 178 -7.11 -5.14 -2.32
C HIS A 178 -8.46 -4.41 -2.40
N GLY A 179 -9.29 -4.61 -1.38
CA GLY A 179 -10.64 -4.10 -1.27
C GLY A 179 -11.71 -4.98 -1.93
N ALA A 180 -11.37 -6.17 -2.42
CA ALA A 180 -12.34 -7.09 -3.02
C ALA A 180 -13.24 -7.74 -1.98
N HIS A 181 -14.55 -7.76 -2.23
CA HIS A 181 -15.52 -8.55 -1.50
C HIS A 181 -15.54 -9.96 -2.07
N VAL A 182 -14.82 -10.90 -1.43
CA VAL A 182 -14.50 -12.20 -2.00
C VAL A 182 -14.35 -13.27 -0.92
N GLY A 183 -14.62 -14.54 -1.27
CA GLY A 183 -14.41 -15.67 -0.37
C GLY A 183 -12.92 -15.96 -0.10
N PRO A 184 -12.60 -16.60 1.02
CA PRO A 184 -11.22 -16.81 1.49
C PRO A 184 -10.35 -17.58 0.49
N GLU A 185 -10.95 -18.45 -0.33
CA GLU A 185 -10.23 -19.22 -1.35
C GLU A 185 -9.73 -18.37 -2.54
N SER A 186 -10.17 -17.11 -2.63
CA SER A 186 -9.82 -16.18 -3.71
C SER A 186 -9.28 -14.84 -3.21
N ASP A 187 -9.10 -14.70 -1.89
CA ASP A 187 -8.67 -13.46 -1.25
C ASP A 187 -7.16 -13.23 -1.36
N GLY A 188 -6.36 -14.28 -1.47
CA GLY A 188 -4.90 -14.17 -1.47
C GLY A 188 -4.32 -14.18 -0.05
N TYR A 189 -4.81 -15.07 0.82
CA TYR A 189 -4.31 -15.21 2.18
C TYR A 189 -2.78 -15.43 2.20
N PRO A 190 -2.02 -14.79 3.11
CA PRO A 190 -0.54 -14.76 3.06
C PRO A 190 0.14 -16.13 3.01
N GLU A 191 -0.38 -17.12 3.74
CA GLU A 191 0.12 -18.51 3.72
C GLU A 191 -0.43 -19.35 2.54
N ALA A 192 -1.20 -18.76 1.63
CA ALA A 192 -1.68 -19.44 0.42
C ALA A 192 -0.72 -19.30 -0.78
N TRP A 193 0.53 -18.96 -0.53
CA TRP A 193 1.55 -18.76 -1.54
C TRP A 193 1.91 -20.02 -2.34
N TYR A 194 2.49 -19.84 -3.51
CA TYR A 194 2.99 -20.93 -4.36
C TYR A 194 4.25 -20.50 -5.15
N LEU A 195 5.11 -21.50 -5.38
CA LEU A 195 6.35 -21.33 -6.16
C LEU A 195 6.10 -21.39 -7.67
N PRO A 196 7.01 -20.89 -8.50
CA PRO A 196 6.94 -21.07 -9.95
C PRO A 196 7.06 -22.54 -10.33
N ASN A 197 6.49 -22.92 -11.49
CA ASN A 197 6.73 -24.22 -12.08
C ASN A 197 8.11 -24.26 -12.74
N ALA A 198 9.17 -24.45 -11.96
CA ALA A 198 10.55 -24.42 -12.44
C ALA A 198 11.22 -25.80 -12.36
N ALA A 199 12.16 -26.04 -13.28
CA ALA A 199 12.85 -27.35 -13.41
C ALA A 199 13.87 -27.59 -12.29
N ASN A 200 14.38 -26.54 -11.66
CA ASN A 200 15.47 -26.58 -10.69
C ASN A 200 15.02 -26.28 -9.25
N ILE A 201 13.74 -26.45 -8.90
CA ILE A 201 13.29 -26.32 -7.50
C ILE A 201 14.08 -27.30 -6.64
N PRO A 202 14.75 -26.84 -5.57
CA PRO A 202 15.54 -27.73 -4.72
C PRO A 202 14.68 -28.84 -4.11
N ALA A 203 15.25 -30.05 -4.02
CA ALA A 203 14.55 -31.19 -3.42
C ALA A 203 14.22 -30.89 -1.94
N GLY A 204 12.98 -31.15 -1.56
CA GLY A 204 12.51 -30.93 -0.19
C GLY A 204 11.88 -29.55 0.07
N TYR A 205 11.96 -28.62 -0.88
CA TYR A 205 11.23 -27.36 -0.74
C TYR A 205 9.73 -27.57 -0.82
N ALA A 206 8.97 -26.87 0.02
CA ALA A 206 7.55 -26.73 -0.15
C ALA A 206 7.28 -25.93 -1.44
N THR A 207 6.34 -26.39 -2.24
CA THR A 207 5.94 -25.68 -3.47
C THR A 207 4.66 -24.85 -3.30
N ARG A 208 4.04 -24.96 -2.15
CA ARG A 208 2.83 -24.24 -1.72
C ARG A 208 2.87 -24.00 -0.22
N GLY A 209 2.29 -22.92 0.21
CA GLY A 209 2.14 -22.57 1.62
C GLY A 209 1.09 -23.44 2.34
N THR A 210 1.06 -23.31 3.66
CA THR A 210 0.22 -24.13 4.58
C THR A 210 -1.27 -23.95 4.35
N ARG A 211 -1.70 -22.79 3.82
CA ARG A 211 -3.11 -22.44 3.55
C ARG A 211 -3.41 -22.29 2.06
N PHE A 212 -2.59 -22.89 1.20
CA PHE A 212 -2.85 -22.80 -0.23
C PHE A 212 -4.27 -23.24 -0.56
N GLY A 213 -5.04 -22.31 -1.15
CA GLY A 213 -6.41 -22.52 -1.56
C GLY A 213 -6.66 -21.90 -2.93
N GLN A 214 -7.74 -22.31 -3.57
CA GLN A 214 -8.17 -21.76 -4.84
C GLN A 214 -9.64 -22.09 -5.11
N PHE A 215 -10.31 -21.23 -5.86
CA PHE A 215 -11.72 -21.39 -6.23
C PHE A 215 -11.99 -22.67 -7.01
N ASP A 216 -11.11 -23.05 -7.91
CA ASP A 216 -11.24 -24.27 -8.71
C ASP A 216 -10.23 -25.32 -8.28
N ALA A 217 -10.62 -26.14 -7.29
CA ALA A 217 -9.81 -27.23 -6.77
C ALA A 217 -9.45 -28.31 -7.81
N THR A 218 -10.07 -28.31 -8.99
CA THR A 218 -9.70 -29.21 -10.11
C THR A 218 -8.51 -28.72 -10.91
N ASN A 219 -8.11 -27.45 -10.75
CA ASN A 219 -6.90 -26.93 -11.34
C ASN A 219 -5.68 -27.45 -10.57
N THR A 220 -4.90 -28.34 -11.18
CA THR A 220 -3.71 -28.92 -10.59
C THR A 220 -2.42 -28.45 -11.28
N GLU A 221 -2.49 -27.43 -12.13
CA GLU A 221 -1.31 -26.89 -12.81
C GLU A 221 -0.33 -26.28 -11.79
N PRO A 222 0.92 -26.77 -11.70
CA PRO A 222 1.92 -26.21 -10.81
C PRO A 222 2.21 -24.74 -11.13
N GLY A 223 2.56 -23.96 -10.10
CA GLY A 223 2.86 -22.54 -10.27
C GLY A 223 1.65 -21.66 -10.55
N THR A 224 0.44 -22.14 -10.26
CA THR A 224 -0.79 -21.37 -10.52
C THR A 224 -1.79 -21.47 -9.37
N ALA A 225 -2.61 -20.42 -9.22
CA ALA A 225 -3.83 -20.43 -8.43
C ALA A 225 -4.99 -19.84 -9.25
N VAL A 226 -6.20 -20.40 -9.10
CA VAL A 226 -7.41 -19.90 -9.79
C VAL A 226 -8.32 -19.25 -8.76
N PHE A 227 -8.59 -17.97 -8.96
CA PHE A 227 -9.49 -17.18 -8.11
C PHE A 227 -10.72 -16.73 -8.89
N GLN A 228 -11.80 -16.48 -8.17
CA GLN A 228 -13.01 -15.93 -8.77
C GLN A 228 -13.57 -14.81 -7.90
N TYR A 229 -13.67 -13.65 -8.49
CA TYR A 229 -14.17 -12.43 -7.86
C TYR A 229 -15.64 -12.23 -8.24
N PRO A 230 -16.56 -12.18 -7.26
CA PRO A 230 -17.99 -11.96 -7.53
C PRO A 230 -18.29 -10.60 -8.14
N ASN A 231 -17.48 -9.58 -7.81
CA ASN A 231 -17.67 -8.18 -8.20
C ASN A 231 -19.07 -7.66 -7.78
N ASP A 232 -19.60 -8.12 -6.66
CA ASP A 232 -20.94 -7.81 -6.16
C ASP A 232 -20.99 -6.55 -5.27
N GLN A 233 -19.85 -5.93 -5.05
CA GLN A 233 -19.69 -4.65 -4.38
C GLN A 233 -19.96 -3.45 -5.32
N ARG A 234 -19.92 -2.22 -4.78
CA ARG A 234 -20.14 -0.98 -5.54
C ARG A 234 -19.07 -0.75 -6.61
N ASP A 235 -19.33 0.19 -7.52
CA ASP A 235 -18.28 0.71 -8.41
C ASP A 235 -17.18 1.40 -7.59
N MET A 236 -15.93 1.00 -7.82
CA MET A 236 -14.81 1.45 -6.98
C MET A 236 -13.46 1.27 -7.66
N THR A 237 -12.43 1.82 -7.01
CA THR A 237 -11.05 1.71 -7.44
C THR A 237 -10.32 0.72 -6.55
N LEU A 238 -10.29 -0.54 -6.96
CA LEU A 238 -9.46 -1.58 -6.35
C LEU A 238 -8.07 -1.59 -7.00
N TRP A 239 -7.16 -2.32 -6.40
CA TRP A 239 -5.85 -2.61 -6.99
C TRP A 239 -5.43 -4.03 -6.61
N TYR A 240 -4.43 -4.58 -7.27
CA TYR A 240 -3.94 -5.93 -6.98
C TYR A 240 -2.42 -5.93 -6.85
N HIS A 241 -1.94 -6.71 -5.89
CA HIS A 241 -0.53 -6.81 -5.55
C HIS A 241 -0.20 -8.18 -4.95
N ASP A 242 1.07 -8.47 -4.75
CA ASP A 242 1.51 -9.68 -4.04
C ASP A 242 1.28 -9.53 -2.53
N HIS A 243 0.98 -10.65 -1.88
CA HIS A 243 0.70 -10.72 -0.43
C HIS A 243 1.35 -11.95 0.24
N ALA A 244 2.46 -12.46 -0.31
CA ALA A 244 3.14 -13.62 0.25
C ALA A 244 3.75 -13.29 1.62
N LEU A 245 3.47 -14.13 2.62
CA LEU A 245 3.86 -13.94 4.03
C LEU A 245 5.31 -13.52 4.19
N GLY A 246 5.55 -12.39 4.87
CA GLY A 246 6.87 -11.82 5.16
C GLY A 246 7.65 -11.35 3.93
N MET A 247 7.00 -11.29 2.75
CA MET A 247 7.62 -10.90 1.49
C MET A 247 6.86 -9.81 0.75
N THR A 248 5.73 -9.33 1.26
CA THR A 248 4.90 -8.30 0.61
C THR A 248 5.75 -7.07 0.28
N ARG A 249 6.53 -6.55 1.24
CA ARG A 249 7.38 -5.35 1.07
C ARG A 249 8.34 -5.49 -0.11
N SER A 250 9.04 -6.62 -0.19
CA SER A 250 10.05 -6.84 -1.21
C SER A 250 9.43 -7.22 -2.56
N ASN A 251 8.42 -8.09 -2.57
CA ASN A 251 7.71 -8.47 -3.80
C ASN A 251 7.05 -7.25 -4.46
N VAL A 252 6.31 -6.42 -3.70
CA VAL A 252 5.64 -5.22 -4.23
C VAL A 252 6.64 -4.14 -4.65
N TYR A 253 7.75 -3.99 -3.90
CA TYR A 253 8.80 -3.05 -4.30
C TYR A 253 9.46 -3.43 -5.62
N ALA A 254 9.63 -4.73 -5.91
CA ALA A 254 10.13 -5.22 -7.18
C ALA A 254 9.21 -4.92 -8.36
N GLY A 255 7.91 -4.57 -8.12
CA GLY A 255 7.04 -3.98 -9.11
C GLY A 255 5.60 -4.46 -9.23
N PRO A 256 5.18 -5.67 -8.80
CA PRO A 256 3.87 -6.22 -9.14
C PRO A 256 2.72 -5.49 -8.42
N ALA A 257 2.17 -4.51 -9.10
CA ALA A 257 0.97 -3.78 -8.73
C ALA A 257 0.18 -3.38 -9.98
N GLY A 258 -1.17 -3.35 -9.89
CA GLY A 258 -2.03 -2.90 -10.97
C GLY A 258 -3.42 -2.50 -10.47
N PHE A 259 -4.10 -1.61 -11.21
CA PHE A 259 -5.46 -1.21 -10.88
C PHE A 259 -6.49 -2.27 -11.28
N TRP A 260 -7.54 -2.40 -10.45
CA TRP A 260 -8.73 -3.18 -10.74
C TRP A 260 -9.95 -2.29 -10.56
N LEU A 261 -10.60 -1.93 -11.66
CA LEU A 261 -11.72 -0.99 -11.66
C LEU A 261 -13.04 -1.73 -11.82
N LEU A 262 -13.96 -1.50 -10.89
CA LEU A 262 -15.35 -1.92 -11.04
C LEU A 262 -16.17 -0.76 -11.59
N ARG A 263 -16.97 -1.04 -12.64
CA ARG A 263 -17.79 -0.06 -13.33
C ARG A 263 -19.26 -0.36 -13.13
N SER A 264 -20.06 0.66 -12.86
CA SER A 264 -21.52 0.57 -12.76
C SER A 264 -22.23 1.42 -13.82
N SER A 265 -23.54 1.21 -13.96
CA SER A 265 -24.40 2.09 -14.74
C SER A 265 -24.62 3.44 -14.04
N GLU A 266 -24.57 3.47 -12.73
CA GLU A 266 -24.73 4.66 -11.90
C GLU A 266 -23.56 5.62 -12.12
N GLU A 267 -22.32 5.15 -12.00
CA GLU A 267 -21.13 5.92 -12.35
C GLU A 267 -21.23 6.48 -13.79
N THR A 268 -21.70 5.65 -14.73
CA THR A 268 -21.85 6.06 -16.14
C THR A 268 -22.83 7.21 -16.30
N SER A 269 -23.87 7.29 -15.47
CA SER A 269 -24.92 8.33 -15.53
C SER A 269 -24.45 9.71 -15.07
N LEU A 270 -23.37 9.78 -14.29
CA LEU A 270 -22.82 11.03 -13.74
C LEU A 270 -22.12 11.92 -14.78
N ASN A 271 -21.93 11.42 -16.00
CA ASN A 271 -21.23 12.15 -17.07
C ASN A 271 -19.85 12.69 -16.64
N LEU A 272 -19.04 11.85 -15.99
CA LEU A 272 -17.69 12.16 -15.56
C LEU A 272 -16.72 12.28 -16.76
N PRO A 273 -15.54 12.91 -16.59
CA PRO A 273 -14.54 12.97 -17.64
C PRO A 273 -14.16 11.58 -18.18
N ARG A 274 -14.14 11.45 -19.51
CA ARG A 274 -13.83 10.20 -20.24
C ARG A 274 -13.38 10.51 -21.68
N PRO A 275 -12.72 9.62 -22.44
CA PRO A 275 -12.61 8.18 -22.18
C PRO A 275 -11.51 7.82 -21.18
N ALA A 276 -11.62 6.62 -20.62
CA ALA A 276 -10.54 5.88 -19.97
C ALA A 276 -9.75 5.07 -21.01
N PRO A 277 -8.49 4.66 -20.71
CA PRO A 277 -7.70 3.80 -21.60
C PRO A 277 -8.40 2.46 -21.86
N ARG A 278 -8.41 2.02 -23.13
CA ARG A 278 -8.99 0.76 -23.54
C ARG A 278 -7.97 -0.08 -24.30
N LEU A 279 -8.22 -1.39 -24.30
CA LEU A 279 -7.44 -2.31 -25.13
C LEU A 279 -7.66 -1.99 -26.61
N ASN A 280 -6.57 -1.90 -27.39
CA ASN A 280 -6.56 -1.59 -28.81
C ASN A 280 -7.04 -0.19 -29.22
N ASP A 281 -7.00 0.77 -28.32
CA ASP A 281 -7.22 2.17 -28.70
C ASP A 281 -6.21 2.61 -29.77
N ALA A 282 -6.66 3.51 -30.64
CA ALA A 282 -5.80 4.04 -31.68
C ALA A 282 -4.64 4.83 -31.07
N SER A 283 -3.47 4.78 -31.73
CA SER A 283 -2.33 5.59 -31.33
C SER A 283 -2.70 7.07 -31.29
N GLY A 284 -2.39 7.77 -30.21
CA GLY A 284 -2.71 9.16 -30.01
C GLY A 284 -4.10 9.43 -29.43
N THR A 285 -4.84 8.39 -29.03
CA THR A 285 -6.07 8.57 -28.25
C THR A 285 -5.76 9.34 -26.97
N ARG A 286 -6.57 10.36 -26.71
CA ARG A 286 -6.49 11.15 -25.47
C ARG A 286 -7.45 10.61 -24.43
N TYR A 287 -6.98 10.50 -23.22
CA TYR A 287 -7.75 10.00 -22.08
C TYR A 287 -8.01 11.13 -21.10
N TYR A 288 -9.20 11.14 -20.55
CA TYR A 288 -9.63 12.14 -19.55
C TYR A 288 -10.04 11.47 -18.23
N GLU A 289 -9.97 10.15 -18.16
CA GLU A 289 -9.96 9.35 -16.94
C GLU A 289 -8.68 8.52 -16.93
N ILE A 290 -7.81 8.72 -15.93
CA ILE A 290 -6.46 8.13 -15.92
C ILE A 290 -6.15 7.61 -14.50
N PRO A 291 -5.89 6.30 -14.34
CA PRO A 291 -5.32 5.75 -13.12
C PRO A 291 -3.86 6.20 -12.95
N ILE A 292 -3.50 6.61 -11.73
CA ILE A 292 -2.16 7.11 -11.38
C ILE A 292 -1.70 6.44 -10.10
N ALA A 293 -0.74 5.51 -10.20
CA ALA A 293 -0.02 4.94 -9.08
C ALA A 293 1.21 5.79 -8.76
N ILE A 294 1.30 6.28 -7.53
CA ILE A 294 2.41 7.06 -7.00
C ILE A 294 3.19 6.14 -6.07
N GLN A 295 4.48 5.98 -6.34
CA GLN A 295 5.37 5.11 -5.57
C GLN A 295 6.70 5.85 -5.35
N ASP A 296 7.37 5.55 -4.26
CA ASP A 296 8.75 5.96 -4.08
C ASP A 296 9.69 4.78 -4.31
N ARG A 297 10.81 5.01 -4.95
CA ARG A 297 11.84 4.02 -5.27
C ARG A 297 13.21 4.66 -5.15
N SER A 298 14.23 3.83 -5.00
CA SER A 298 15.63 4.24 -5.16
C SER A 298 16.32 3.29 -6.12
N PHE A 299 17.40 3.76 -6.72
CA PHE A 299 18.10 3.03 -7.76
C PHE A 299 19.60 2.99 -7.46
N HIS A 300 20.28 1.98 -7.92
CA HIS A 300 21.73 1.98 -8.04
C HIS A 300 22.17 2.73 -9.30
N ALA A 301 23.46 3.05 -9.38
CA ALA A 301 24.03 3.76 -10.54
C ALA A 301 23.87 2.99 -11.88
N ASP A 302 23.74 1.67 -11.83
CA ASP A 302 23.48 0.80 -12.98
C ASP A 302 21.99 0.70 -13.37
N GLY A 303 21.11 1.41 -12.64
CA GLY A 303 19.67 1.45 -12.87
C GLY A 303 18.89 0.31 -12.20
N SER A 304 19.53 -0.61 -11.50
CA SER A 304 18.84 -1.61 -10.70
C SER A 304 18.14 -0.97 -9.50
N LEU A 305 17.08 -1.63 -8.99
CA LEU A 305 16.38 -1.16 -7.80
C LEU A 305 17.32 -1.25 -6.58
N PHE A 306 17.36 -0.19 -5.79
CA PHE A 306 18.01 -0.17 -4.49
C PHE A 306 16.98 -0.51 -3.41
N TYR A 307 17.31 -1.45 -2.55
CA TYR A 307 16.58 -1.76 -1.32
C TYR A 307 17.61 -2.07 -0.22
N PRO A 308 17.41 -1.63 1.02
CA PRO A 308 18.36 -1.85 2.09
C PRO A 308 18.58 -3.36 2.36
N ASP A 309 19.82 -3.74 2.59
CA ASP A 309 20.24 -5.10 2.87
C ASP A 309 20.73 -5.30 4.31
N ASN A 310 20.58 -4.28 5.14
CA ASN A 310 20.90 -4.32 6.55
C ASN A 310 20.19 -3.21 7.35
N ARG A 311 20.19 -3.34 8.66
CA ARG A 311 19.52 -2.44 9.61
C ARG A 311 20.12 -1.03 9.67
N ALA A 312 21.37 -0.84 9.28
CA ALA A 312 22.05 0.45 9.35
C ALA A 312 21.31 1.54 8.57
N PHE A 313 20.63 1.15 7.48
CA PHE A 313 19.82 2.06 6.65
C PHE A 313 18.83 2.88 7.47
N PHE A 314 18.06 2.24 8.37
CA PHE A 314 17.05 2.93 9.20
C PHE A 314 17.69 3.92 10.18
N GLU A 315 18.90 3.61 10.64
CA GLU A 315 19.67 4.50 11.53
C GLU A 315 20.36 5.64 10.76
N GLY A 316 20.19 5.74 9.44
CA GLY A 316 20.90 6.71 8.62
C GLY A 316 22.42 6.47 8.50
N LEU A 317 22.82 5.22 8.69
CA LEU A 317 24.23 4.79 8.68
C LEU A 317 24.55 3.97 7.43
N ASP A 318 25.81 4.04 6.99
CA ASP A 318 26.31 3.08 6.01
C ASP A 318 26.45 1.67 6.64
N PRO A 319 26.36 0.59 5.85
CA PRO A 319 26.38 -0.78 6.34
C PRO A 319 27.56 -1.13 7.27
N ASP A 320 28.75 -0.55 7.02
CA ASP A 320 29.95 -0.79 7.84
C ASP A 320 29.97 0.05 9.14
N GLN A 321 29.03 0.95 9.32
CA GLN A 321 28.92 1.80 10.51
C GLN A 321 28.06 1.20 11.62
N LEU A 322 27.21 0.19 11.32
CA LEU A 322 26.48 -0.57 12.32
C LEU A 322 27.18 -1.92 12.54
N GLN A 323 27.82 -2.08 13.69
CA GLN A 323 28.61 -3.26 14.04
C GLN A 323 27.97 -3.99 15.22
N ILE A 324 26.93 -4.77 14.92
CA ILE A 324 26.23 -5.65 15.85
C ILE A 324 26.29 -7.10 15.34
N ASP A 325 26.41 -8.03 16.29
CA ASP A 325 26.41 -9.45 15.96
C ASP A 325 24.99 -9.91 15.62
N PHE A 326 24.89 -10.82 14.66
CA PHE A 326 23.62 -11.47 14.34
C PHE A 326 23.13 -12.27 15.55
N ALA A 327 21.89 -12.01 15.96
CA ALA A 327 21.20 -12.75 17.01
C ALA A 327 20.09 -13.61 16.36
N PRO A 328 20.28 -14.95 16.26
CA PRO A 328 19.23 -15.85 15.74
C PRO A 328 17.96 -15.75 16.60
N ASP A 329 16.81 -15.89 15.96
CA ASP A 329 15.50 -15.81 16.59
C ASP A 329 15.19 -14.43 17.22
N SER A 330 15.83 -13.39 16.71
CA SER A 330 15.70 -12.01 17.15
C SER A 330 15.57 -11.10 15.93
N ASP A 331 14.83 -10.03 16.09
CA ASP A 331 14.71 -8.95 15.10
C ASP A 331 15.85 -7.90 15.19
N VAL A 332 16.85 -8.14 16.01
CA VAL A 332 18.19 -7.50 15.86
C VAL A 332 18.85 -8.10 14.62
N ALA A 333 18.15 -7.97 13.50
CA ALA A 333 18.46 -8.66 12.27
C ALA A 333 19.15 -7.71 11.28
N PRO A 334 20.00 -8.22 10.40
CA PRO A 334 20.80 -7.39 9.52
C PRO A 334 20.04 -6.77 8.35
N ILE A 335 18.88 -7.30 7.94
CA ILE A 335 18.23 -6.88 6.68
C ILE A 335 16.96 -6.07 6.90
N TRP A 336 16.08 -6.50 7.79
CA TRP A 336 14.80 -5.86 8.00
C TRP A 336 14.93 -4.44 8.58
N ASN A 337 14.11 -3.52 8.07
CA ASN A 337 13.97 -2.15 8.54
C ASN A 337 12.51 -1.89 8.90
N PRO A 338 12.18 -1.18 10.00
CA PRO A 338 10.78 -0.96 10.41
C PRO A 338 10.02 -0.10 9.42
N GLU A 339 10.68 0.84 8.76
CA GLU A 339 10.14 1.64 7.67
C GLU A 339 11.21 1.91 6.62
N ALA A 340 10.79 2.18 5.39
CA ALA A 340 11.69 2.50 4.29
C ALA A 340 11.16 3.67 3.46
N PHE A 341 11.92 4.77 3.45
CA PHE A 341 11.64 5.98 2.70
C PHE A 341 12.64 6.12 1.55
N PHE A 342 12.14 6.06 0.32
CA PHE A 342 12.98 6.11 -0.86
C PHE A 342 13.03 7.51 -1.45
N ASN A 343 14.10 7.85 -2.16
CA ASN A 343 14.43 9.24 -2.53
C ASN A 343 13.93 9.69 -3.92
N THR A 344 13.24 8.83 -4.67
CA THR A 344 12.82 9.11 -6.05
C THR A 344 11.35 8.77 -6.26
N MET A 345 10.52 9.76 -6.63
CA MET A 345 9.11 9.53 -6.92
C MET A 345 8.94 8.91 -8.30
N VAL A 346 8.23 7.80 -8.35
CA VAL A 346 7.90 7.05 -9.56
C VAL A 346 6.39 7.06 -9.76
N VAL A 347 5.93 7.61 -10.88
CA VAL A 347 4.50 7.69 -11.20
C VAL A 347 4.23 6.88 -12.46
N ASN A 348 3.37 5.87 -12.35
CA ASN A 348 3.09 4.93 -13.43
C ASN A 348 4.38 4.42 -14.13
N GLY A 349 5.40 4.06 -13.33
CA GLY A 349 6.65 3.49 -13.84
C GLY A 349 7.59 4.46 -14.55
N ARG A 350 7.51 5.75 -14.23
CA ARG A 350 8.43 6.80 -14.68
C ARG A 350 8.82 7.69 -13.51
N THR A 351 10.09 8.08 -13.43
CA THR A 351 10.54 9.06 -12.45
C THR A 351 10.07 10.45 -12.86
N TRP A 352 9.39 11.13 -11.95
CA TRP A 352 8.90 12.51 -12.13
C TRP A 352 8.39 12.82 -13.56
N PRO A 353 7.35 12.11 -14.06
CA PRO A 353 6.89 12.30 -15.43
C PRO A 353 6.13 13.60 -15.62
N LYS A 354 5.87 13.94 -16.89
CA LYS A 354 4.89 14.95 -17.27
C LYS A 354 3.71 14.33 -18.01
N LEU A 355 2.57 14.99 -17.91
CA LEU A 355 1.37 14.69 -18.69
C LEU A 355 0.92 15.94 -19.43
N ASP A 356 0.83 15.87 -20.76
CA ASP A 356 0.23 16.94 -21.56
C ASP A 356 -1.29 16.86 -21.43
N VAL A 357 -1.93 17.94 -20.97
CA VAL A 357 -3.37 18.04 -20.73
C VAL A 357 -4.02 19.14 -21.55
N GLU A 358 -5.30 19.00 -21.88
CA GLU A 358 -6.11 20.06 -22.44
C GLU A 358 -6.68 20.95 -21.33
N PRO A 359 -7.03 22.23 -21.59
CA PRO A 359 -7.71 23.10 -20.61
C PRO A 359 -9.16 22.67 -20.39
N ARG A 360 -9.36 21.51 -19.75
CA ARG A 360 -10.63 20.86 -19.44
C ARG A 360 -10.54 20.02 -18.17
N ARG A 361 -11.62 19.38 -17.76
CA ARG A 361 -11.66 18.46 -16.62
C ARG A 361 -11.06 17.11 -16.95
N TYR A 362 -10.28 16.58 -16.00
CA TYR A 362 -9.73 15.22 -15.97
C TYR A 362 -10.16 14.54 -14.69
N ARG A 363 -10.40 13.26 -14.76
CA ARG A 363 -10.60 12.37 -13.59
C ARG A 363 -9.33 11.55 -13.38
N PHE A 364 -8.73 11.67 -12.24
CA PHE A 364 -7.59 10.85 -11.85
C PHE A 364 -8.00 9.89 -10.72
N ARG A 365 -7.62 8.63 -10.87
CA ARG A 365 -7.75 7.63 -9.82
C ARG A 365 -6.37 7.45 -9.22
N LEU A 366 -6.11 8.15 -8.11
CA LEU A 366 -4.83 8.15 -7.44
C LEU A 366 -4.72 6.95 -6.53
N LEU A 367 -3.54 6.33 -6.45
CA LEU A 367 -3.15 5.30 -5.51
C LEU A 367 -1.84 5.71 -4.85
N ASN A 368 -1.79 5.72 -3.52
CA ASN A 368 -0.54 5.73 -2.79
C ASN A 368 0.01 4.29 -2.72
N GLY A 369 0.95 3.97 -3.58
CA GLY A 369 1.63 2.67 -3.64
C GLY A 369 3.07 2.72 -3.09
N CYS A 370 3.39 3.70 -2.24
CA CYS A 370 4.67 3.77 -1.51
C CYS A 370 4.74 2.67 -0.43
N ASN A 371 5.95 2.30 -0.05
CA ASN A 371 6.14 1.30 1.00
C ASN A 371 5.75 1.83 2.39
N SER A 372 6.39 2.93 2.84
CA SER A 372 6.11 3.53 4.16
C SER A 372 5.60 4.97 4.08
N ARG A 373 5.81 5.65 2.94
CA ARG A 373 5.57 7.09 2.80
C ARG A 373 4.09 7.45 2.72
N PHE A 374 3.64 8.35 3.61
CA PHE A 374 2.38 9.09 3.46
C PHE A 374 2.52 10.21 2.44
N LEU A 375 1.45 10.50 1.71
CA LEU A 375 1.41 11.57 0.72
C LEU A 375 0.43 12.66 1.17
N ASN A 376 0.87 13.93 1.13
CA ASN A 376 0.03 15.12 1.31
C ASN A 376 0.10 15.95 0.03
N LEU A 377 -0.83 15.71 -0.91
CA LEU A 377 -0.74 16.17 -2.28
C LEU A 377 -1.42 17.52 -2.51
N SER A 378 -0.75 18.43 -3.22
CA SER A 378 -1.32 19.68 -3.72
C SER A 378 -1.00 19.91 -5.20
N LEU A 379 -1.77 20.77 -5.87
CA LEU A 379 -1.59 21.11 -7.30
C LEU A 379 -1.23 22.58 -7.45
N GLN A 380 0.03 22.87 -7.74
CA GLN A 380 0.54 24.23 -7.84
C GLN A 380 0.75 24.66 -9.30
N VAL A 381 0.07 25.72 -9.72
CA VAL A 381 0.40 26.41 -10.95
C VAL A 381 1.73 27.12 -10.74
N VAL A 382 2.68 26.92 -11.64
CA VAL A 382 4.01 27.50 -11.52
C VAL A 382 4.36 28.45 -12.67
N ASP A 383 5.13 29.47 -12.35
CA ASP A 383 5.66 30.44 -13.33
C ASP A 383 6.80 29.86 -14.20
N GLY A 384 7.45 30.72 -14.99
CA GLY A 384 8.59 30.38 -15.86
C GLY A 384 9.78 29.81 -15.08
N ASP A 385 9.99 30.28 -13.88
CA ASP A 385 11.10 29.89 -13.01
C ASP A 385 10.75 28.69 -12.11
N GLY A 386 9.46 28.27 -12.10
CA GLY A 386 8.98 27.14 -11.35
C GLY A 386 8.44 27.48 -9.96
N ASN A 387 8.25 28.78 -9.65
CA ASN A 387 7.68 29.21 -8.38
C ASN A 387 6.15 29.08 -8.41
N PRO A 388 5.50 28.63 -7.31
CA PRO A 388 4.05 28.59 -7.19
C PRO A 388 3.43 30.00 -7.31
N VAL A 389 2.38 30.12 -8.15
CA VAL A 389 1.63 31.38 -8.35
C VAL A 389 0.14 31.23 -8.06
N ALA A 390 -0.40 30.01 -8.09
CA ALA A 390 -1.77 29.68 -7.73
C ALA A 390 -1.88 28.19 -7.41
N GLU A 391 -2.94 27.81 -6.71
CA GLU A 391 -3.27 26.42 -6.42
C GLU A 391 -4.55 26.00 -7.14
N LEU A 392 -4.56 24.81 -7.74
CA LEU A 392 -5.77 24.18 -8.25
C LEU A 392 -6.32 23.21 -7.20
N PRO A 393 -7.64 23.17 -6.99
CA PRO A 393 -8.24 22.21 -6.08
C PRO A 393 -8.28 20.80 -6.68
N PHE A 394 -8.19 19.80 -5.81
CA PHE A 394 -8.77 18.50 -6.08
C PHE A 394 -10.27 18.54 -5.76
N TYR A 395 -11.07 17.95 -6.65
CA TYR A 395 -12.49 17.67 -6.37
C TYR A 395 -12.64 16.17 -6.15
N GLN A 396 -12.58 15.73 -4.90
CA GLN A 396 -12.66 14.32 -4.58
C GLN A 396 -14.12 13.86 -4.64
N LEU A 397 -14.39 12.90 -5.52
CA LEU A 397 -15.72 12.30 -5.69
C LEU A 397 -15.83 10.95 -5.00
N GLY A 398 -14.71 10.28 -4.75
CA GLY A 398 -14.65 8.94 -4.18
C GLY A 398 -13.32 8.68 -3.48
N ASN A 399 -13.31 7.60 -2.76
CA ASN A 399 -12.14 6.99 -2.16
C ASN A 399 -11.96 5.57 -2.71
N GLU A 400 -11.28 4.69 -2.00
CA GLU A 400 -11.02 3.32 -2.41
C GLU A 400 -12.29 2.52 -2.68
N SER A 401 -13.29 2.63 -1.79
CA SER A 401 -14.51 1.81 -1.83
C SER A 401 -15.71 2.50 -2.47
N GLY A 402 -15.44 3.40 -3.42
CA GLY A 402 -16.44 4.00 -4.29
C GLY A 402 -16.75 5.46 -4.03
N LEU A 403 -17.85 5.92 -4.62
CA LEU A 403 -18.21 7.34 -4.55
C LEU A 403 -18.61 7.77 -3.15
N LEU A 404 -18.20 8.98 -2.78
CA LEU A 404 -18.62 9.69 -1.56
C LEU A 404 -20.10 10.10 -1.65
N PRO A 405 -20.76 10.39 -0.54
CA PRO A 405 -22.11 10.95 -0.58
C PRO A 405 -22.14 12.38 -1.11
N LYS A 406 -21.02 13.08 -1.12
CA LYS A 406 -20.85 14.44 -1.65
C LYS A 406 -19.44 14.67 -2.16
N VAL A 407 -19.29 15.52 -3.17
CA VAL A 407 -17.97 15.95 -3.64
C VAL A 407 -17.31 16.85 -2.61
N VAL A 408 -16.03 16.61 -2.35
CA VAL A 408 -15.21 17.44 -1.46
C VAL A 408 -14.16 18.17 -2.31
N LYS A 409 -14.19 19.50 -2.28
CA LYS A 409 -13.14 20.33 -2.88
C LYS A 409 -12.04 20.55 -1.84
N ILE A 410 -10.82 20.19 -2.20
CA ILE A 410 -9.65 20.20 -1.33
C ILE A 410 -8.61 21.15 -1.89
N THR A 411 -8.19 22.09 -1.06
CA THR A 411 -6.98 22.92 -1.23
C THR A 411 -6.21 22.90 0.08
N THR A 412 -4.96 23.28 0.06
CA THR A 412 -4.13 23.33 1.26
C THR A 412 -4.81 24.16 2.36
N GLY A 413 -5.04 23.55 3.51
CA GLY A 413 -5.66 24.13 4.69
C GLY A 413 -7.17 24.35 4.63
N VAL A 414 -7.86 24.02 3.50
CA VAL A 414 -9.30 24.30 3.35
C VAL A 414 -10.02 23.15 2.63
N TYR A 415 -11.14 22.72 3.18
CA TYR A 415 -12.08 21.79 2.59
C TYR A 415 -13.43 22.43 2.33
N GLU A 416 -14.07 22.10 1.22
CA GLU A 416 -15.38 22.61 0.86
C GLU A 416 -16.28 21.47 0.40
N VAL A 417 -17.32 21.15 1.20
CA VAL A 417 -18.29 20.12 0.84
C VAL A 417 -19.30 20.72 -0.14
N LEU A 418 -19.31 20.19 -1.38
CA LEU A 418 -20.17 20.72 -2.44
C LEU A 418 -21.59 20.15 -2.33
N PRO A 419 -22.62 20.96 -2.58
CA PRO A 419 -24.01 20.53 -2.41
C PRO A 419 -24.53 19.60 -3.52
N GLY A 420 -23.86 19.52 -4.67
CA GLY A 420 -24.31 18.69 -5.80
C GLY A 420 -25.45 19.29 -6.64
N ASN A 421 -25.75 20.56 -6.50
CA ASN A 421 -26.83 21.25 -7.24
C ASN A 421 -26.41 22.58 -7.87
N GLY A 422 -25.10 22.80 -8.04
CA GLY A 422 -24.53 24.03 -8.56
C GLY A 422 -24.48 25.22 -7.61
N GLY A 423 -24.97 25.05 -6.38
CA GLY A 423 -24.86 26.07 -5.34
C GLY A 423 -23.44 26.16 -4.75
N PRO A 424 -23.20 27.14 -3.86
CA PRO A 424 -21.93 27.23 -3.15
C PRO A 424 -21.78 26.07 -2.16
N GLY A 425 -20.56 25.55 -2.04
CA GLY A 425 -20.20 24.59 -1.02
C GLY A 425 -20.10 25.19 0.38
N VAL A 426 -19.89 24.34 1.35
CA VAL A 426 -19.64 24.76 2.74
C VAL A 426 -18.15 24.59 3.02
N PRO A 427 -17.38 25.69 3.06
CA PRO A 427 -15.97 25.61 3.39
C PRO A 427 -15.78 25.36 4.88
N ALA A 428 -14.79 24.55 5.20
CA ALA A 428 -14.30 24.30 6.56
C ALA A 428 -12.77 24.32 6.56
N PRO A 429 -12.11 24.81 7.60
CA PRO A 429 -10.67 24.68 7.70
C PRO A 429 -10.30 23.19 7.83
N ALA A 430 -9.17 22.82 7.27
CA ALA A 430 -8.52 21.56 7.58
C ALA A 430 -8.10 21.54 9.07
N LYS A 431 -7.81 20.37 9.60
CA LYS A 431 -7.28 20.24 10.97
C LYS A 431 -5.96 20.99 11.13
N HIS A 432 -5.18 21.01 10.07
CA HIS A 432 -3.92 21.76 10.03
C HIS A 432 -3.83 22.60 8.74
N PRO A 433 -3.25 23.84 8.81
CA PRO A 433 -3.16 24.73 7.65
C PRO A 433 -2.33 24.17 6.48
N ASP A 434 -1.41 23.23 6.72
CA ASP A 434 -0.59 22.60 5.69
C ASP A 434 -1.20 21.30 5.13
N GLN A 435 -2.33 20.84 5.69
CA GLN A 435 -3.01 19.64 5.23
C GLN A 435 -3.71 19.89 3.88
N ALA A 436 -3.44 19.00 2.92
CA ALA A 436 -4.05 19.01 1.59
C ALA A 436 -4.74 17.66 1.33
N LEU A 437 -4.56 17.02 0.17
CA LEU A 437 -5.05 15.68 -0.07
C LEU A 437 -4.09 14.67 0.60
N LEU A 438 -4.44 14.27 1.80
CA LEU A 438 -3.68 13.27 2.58
C LEU A 438 -4.07 11.87 2.15
N MET A 439 -3.07 11.02 1.89
CA MET A 439 -3.25 9.61 1.52
C MET A 439 -2.23 8.75 2.28
N GLY A 440 -2.71 7.85 3.13
CA GLY A 440 -1.91 6.75 3.68
C GLY A 440 -1.60 5.69 2.63
N ASN A 441 -0.72 4.76 2.96
CA ASN A 441 -0.36 3.65 2.06
C ASN A 441 -1.60 2.84 1.69
N ALA A 442 -1.71 2.44 0.44
CA ALA A 442 -2.84 1.77 -0.18
C ALA A 442 -4.14 2.58 -0.29
N GLU A 443 -4.28 3.75 0.29
CA GLU A 443 -5.46 4.57 0.05
C GLU A 443 -5.55 5.01 -1.41
N ARG A 444 -6.79 5.11 -1.91
CA ARG A 444 -7.10 5.61 -3.25
C ARG A 444 -7.96 6.84 -3.13
N ALA A 445 -7.71 7.82 -4.00
CA ALA A 445 -8.55 9.01 -4.14
C ALA A 445 -9.02 9.13 -5.60
N ASP A 446 -10.34 9.19 -5.79
CA ASP A 446 -10.96 9.44 -7.08
C ASP A 446 -11.29 10.92 -7.19
N VAL A 447 -10.53 11.64 -8.01
CA VAL A 447 -10.57 13.10 -8.05
C VAL A 447 -10.80 13.65 -9.45
N ILE A 448 -11.51 14.78 -9.56
CA ILE A 448 -11.50 15.62 -10.74
C ILE A 448 -10.51 16.78 -10.50
N VAL A 449 -9.69 17.05 -11.52
CA VAL A 449 -8.88 18.25 -11.63
C VAL A 449 -9.38 19.06 -12.83
N ASP A 450 -9.67 20.34 -12.62
CA ASP A 450 -10.22 21.23 -13.65
C ASP A 450 -9.15 22.21 -14.14
N PHE A 451 -8.63 21.98 -15.34
CA PHE A 451 -7.65 22.83 -16.01
C PHE A 451 -8.34 23.92 -16.89
N THR A 452 -9.67 24.04 -16.86
CA THR A 452 -10.43 25.00 -17.67
C THR A 452 -9.94 26.43 -17.39
N GLY A 453 -9.73 27.21 -18.46
CA GLY A 453 -9.30 28.61 -18.36
C GLY A 453 -7.80 28.81 -18.22
N LEU A 454 -7.00 27.77 -18.05
CA LEU A 454 -5.56 27.87 -18.08
C LEU A 454 -5.06 28.04 -19.52
N ALA A 455 -4.09 28.94 -19.71
CA ALA A 455 -3.50 29.18 -21.02
C ALA A 455 -2.59 28.04 -21.49
N PRO A 456 -2.50 27.77 -22.79
CA PRO A 456 -1.50 26.84 -23.32
C PRO A 456 -0.08 27.20 -22.86
N GLY A 457 0.69 26.18 -22.44
CA GLY A 457 2.02 26.32 -21.88
C GLY A 457 2.05 26.48 -20.35
N THR A 458 0.89 26.68 -19.69
CA THR A 458 0.80 26.67 -18.24
C THR A 458 1.28 25.34 -17.69
N ARG A 459 2.11 25.38 -16.66
CA ARG A 459 2.60 24.19 -15.95
C ARG A 459 1.91 24.10 -14.58
N VAL A 460 1.43 22.91 -14.26
CA VAL A 460 0.87 22.60 -12.93
C VAL A 460 1.68 21.44 -12.36
N ARG A 461 2.24 21.62 -11.17
CA ARG A 461 2.98 20.56 -10.48
C ARG A 461 2.13 19.93 -9.41
N MET A 462 2.12 18.61 -9.37
CA MET A 462 1.66 17.86 -8.21
C MET A 462 2.85 17.77 -7.26
N LEU A 463 2.68 18.34 -6.07
CA LEU A 463 3.68 18.37 -5.00
C LEU A 463 3.23 17.46 -3.86
N ASN A 464 4.19 16.95 -3.12
CA ASN A 464 4.01 16.23 -1.86
C ASN A 464 4.64 17.03 -0.72
N THR A 465 3.87 17.30 0.32
CA THR A 465 4.33 17.91 1.58
C THR A 465 4.12 16.96 2.77
N GLY A 466 3.91 15.67 2.50
CA GLY A 466 4.01 14.61 3.50
C GLY A 466 5.45 14.45 3.99
N PRO A 467 5.71 13.66 5.04
CA PRO A 467 7.05 13.52 5.59
C PRO A 467 7.93 12.54 4.79
N ASP A 468 9.25 12.70 4.93
CA ASP A 468 10.27 11.74 4.53
C ASP A 468 10.66 10.80 5.69
N THR A 469 9.83 10.73 6.73
CA THR A 469 10.00 10.00 8.00
C THR A 469 8.66 9.38 8.41
N PRO A 470 8.59 8.57 9.48
CA PRO A 470 7.32 8.09 10.04
C PRO A 470 6.33 9.21 10.30
N PHE A 471 5.07 9.01 9.88
CA PHE A 471 4.04 10.06 9.96
C PHE A 471 3.35 10.06 11.32
N GLY A 472 3.72 11.00 12.19
CA GLY A 472 3.06 11.20 13.49
C GLY A 472 1.75 12.01 13.46
N GLY A 473 1.24 12.35 12.28
CA GLY A 473 0.12 13.30 12.13
C GLY A 473 0.59 14.74 11.91
N PHE A 474 -0.35 15.69 11.89
CA PHE A 474 -0.03 17.10 11.78
C PHE A 474 0.09 17.77 13.17
N PRO A 475 0.98 18.79 13.33
CA PRO A 475 1.92 19.34 12.34
C PRO A 475 3.09 18.42 12.06
N ILE A 476 3.56 18.37 10.82
CA ILE A 476 4.82 17.73 10.46
C ILE A 476 5.96 18.68 10.82
N ASP A 477 7.06 18.15 11.43
CA ASP A 477 8.25 18.96 11.66
C ASP A 477 8.78 19.47 10.30
N PRO A 478 9.06 20.78 10.17
CA PRO A 478 9.60 21.31 8.92
C PRO A 478 10.89 20.65 8.41
N ALA A 479 11.65 20.01 9.29
CA ALA A 479 12.86 19.23 8.93
C ALA A 479 12.54 17.85 8.34
N GLU A 480 11.31 17.34 8.53
CA GLU A 480 10.84 16.03 8.09
C GLU A 480 9.98 16.10 6.85
N VAL A 481 9.52 17.30 6.48
CA VAL A 481 8.74 17.50 5.24
C VAL A 481 9.55 17.05 4.03
N ALA A 482 8.90 16.35 3.11
CA ALA A 482 9.50 15.84 1.88
C ALA A 482 10.36 16.90 1.17
N ASP A 483 11.57 16.50 0.78
CA ASP A 483 12.53 17.41 0.15
C ASP A 483 11.92 18.06 -1.10
N PRO A 484 11.82 19.40 -1.16
CA PRO A 484 11.17 20.11 -2.27
C PRO A 484 11.90 19.94 -3.61
N GLY A 485 13.14 19.47 -3.60
CA GLY A 485 13.94 19.18 -4.79
C GLY A 485 13.74 17.75 -5.31
N THR A 486 13.27 16.80 -4.49
CA THR A 486 13.15 15.38 -4.83
C THR A 486 11.79 14.81 -4.48
N THR A 487 11.58 14.24 -3.31
CA THR A 487 10.35 13.57 -2.84
C THR A 487 9.16 14.50 -2.68
N GLY A 488 9.40 15.79 -2.54
CA GLY A 488 8.38 16.84 -2.60
C GLY A 488 7.84 17.10 -4.02
N GLN A 489 8.46 16.56 -5.07
CA GLN A 489 8.01 16.67 -6.46
C GLN A 489 7.41 15.34 -6.90
N VAL A 490 6.16 15.32 -7.42
CA VAL A 490 5.52 14.07 -7.87
C VAL A 490 5.49 14.00 -9.40
N MET A 491 4.76 14.90 -10.05
CA MET A 491 4.68 14.97 -11.52
C MET A 491 4.29 16.37 -11.99
N GLN A 492 4.37 16.61 -13.30
CA GLN A 492 3.97 17.88 -13.89
C GLN A 492 2.93 17.72 -14.99
N PHE A 493 1.88 18.53 -14.96
CA PHE A 493 0.95 18.72 -16.07
C PHE A 493 1.38 19.90 -16.94
N VAL A 494 1.24 19.77 -18.25
CA VAL A 494 1.51 20.85 -19.21
C VAL A 494 0.25 21.10 -20.02
N VAL A 495 -0.33 22.29 -19.87
CA VAL A 495 -1.59 22.64 -20.55
C VAL A 495 -1.33 22.91 -22.03
N GLY A 496 -2.01 22.19 -22.88
CA GLY A 496 -2.01 22.36 -24.33
C GLY A 496 -3.22 23.16 -24.84
N THR A 497 -3.59 22.91 -26.08
CA THR A 497 -4.79 23.46 -26.71
C THR A 497 -5.99 22.55 -26.50
N LEU A 498 -7.19 23.11 -26.44
CA LEU A 498 -8.42 22.35 -26.39
C LEU A 498 -8.79 21.88 -27.79
N ASP A 499 -8.85 20.56 -28.00
CA ASP A 499 -9.21 19.99 -29.31
C ASP A 499 -10.73 19.90 -29.51
N ALA A 500 -11.48 19.63 -28.43
CA ALA A 500 -12.92 19.54 -28.46
C ALA A 500 -13.54 20.05 -27.14
N PRO A 501 -14.76 20.62 -27.17
CA PRO A 501 -15.43 21.10 -25.97
C PRO A 501 -15.55 20.00 -24.90
N ASP A 502 -15.29 20.37 -23.65
CA ASP A 502 -15.53 19.51 -22.52
C ASP A 502 -17.03 19.43 -22.22
N THR A 503 -17.60 18.23 -22.35
CA THR A 503 -19.01 17.98 -22.10
C THR A 503 -19.27 17.26 -20.77
N SER A 504 -18.22 16.99 -19.98
CA SER A 504 -18.36 16.36 -18.65
C SER A 504 -19.06 17.29 -17.66
N ALA A 505 -19.70 16.70 -16.66
CA ALA A 505 -20.37 17.46 -15.62
C ALA A 505 -19.34 18.19 -14.74
N PRO A 506 -19.55 19.50 -14.45
CA PRO A 506 -18.76 20.20 -13.44
C PRO A 506 -18.94 19.57 -12.05
N PRO A 507 -17.88 19.46 -11.23
CA PRO A 507 -17.93 18.79 -9.91
C PRO A 507 -19.05 19.29 -8.99
N GLN A 508 -19.31 20.61 -8.98
CA GLN A 508 -20.35 21.22 -8.16
C GLN A 508 -21.79 20.84 -8.59
N ASN A 509 -21.97 20.25 -9.77
CA ASN A 509 -23.25 19.81 -10.29
C ASN A 509 -23.51 18.32 -10.07
N LEU A 510 -22.50 17.58 -9.60
CA LEU A 510 -22.63 16.14 -9.33
C LEU A 510 -23.55 15.92 -8.12
N SER A 511 -24.57 15.08 -8.31
CA SER A 511 -25.41 14.58 -7.22
C SER A 511 -25.05 13.13 -6.98
N LEU A 512 -24.43 12.87 -5.84
CA LEU A 512 -24.01 11.54 -5.43
C LEU A 512 -25.01 10.96 -4.44
N ASP A 513 -25.15 9.64 -4.44
CA ASP A 513 -26.14 8.98 -3.59
C ASP A 513 -25.71 8.97 -2.12
N PRO A 514 -26.67 9.10 -1.20
CA PRO A 514 -26.37 9.00 0.22
C PRO A 514 -25.96 7.56 0.56
N ILE A 515 -25.06 7.46 1.54
CA ILE A 515 -24.58 6.17 2.05
C ILE A 515 -25.29 5.86 3.37
N PRO A 516 -26.11 4.79 3.43
CA PRO A 516 -26.75 4.43 4.69
C PRO A 516 -25.75 3.97 5.72
N ALA A 517 -25.99 4.37 6.98
CA ALA A 517 -25.13 3.99 8.09
C ALA A 517 -25.30 2.50 8.41
N LEU A 518 -24.22 1.76 8.55
CA LEU A 518 -24.22 0.43 9.17
C LEU A 518 -24.58 0.55 10.67
N LEU A 519 -25.31 -0.43 11.20
CA LEU A 519 -25.75 -0.44 12.59
C LEU A 519 -25.05 -1.57 13.34
N PRO A 520 -23.95 -1.29 14.07
CA PRO A 520 -23.20 -2.32 14.77
C PRO A 520 -23.98 -2.82 15.99
N THR A 521 -23.84 -4.12 16.25
CA THR A 521 -24.45 -4.80 17.42
C THR A 521 -23.41 -5.25 18.44
N VAL A 522 -22.13 -5.23 18.07
CA VAL A 522 -20.99 -5.64 18.89
C VAL A 522 -19.90 -4.58 18.75
N THR A 523 -19.21 -4.28 19.84
CA THR A 523 -17.99 -3.47 19.86
C THR A 523 -16.80 -4.37 20.11
N ARG A 524 -15.76 -4.24 19.29
CA ARG A 524 -14.49 -4.93 19.43
C ARG A 524 -13.38 -3.90 19.63
N GLN A 525 -12.51 -4.15 20.62
CA GLN A 525 -11.35 -3.31 20.90
C GLN A 525 -10.09 -4.02 20.44
N VAL A 526 -9.36 -3.39 19.52
CA VAL A 526 -8.07 -3.86 19.02
C VAL A 526 -7.02 -2.78 19.25
N SER A 527 -5.76 -3.16 19.28
CA SER A 527 -4.66 -2.24 19.55
C SER A 527 -3.57 -2.31 18.51
N LEU A 528 -2.92 -1.16 18.29
CA LEU A 528 -1.68 -1.03 17.56
C LEU A 528 -0.60 -0.75 18.61
N ASN A 529 0.46 -1.52 18.60
CA ASN A 529 1.47 -1.52 19.63
C ASN A 529 2.85 -1.47 19.01
N GLU A 530 3.78 -0.93 19.77
CA GLU A 530 5.20 -1.11 19.57
C GLU A 530 5.74 -1.83 20.78
N ALA A 531 6.45 -2.94 20.55
CA ALA A 531 7.16 -3.65 21.59
C ALA A 531 8.64 -3.59 21.29
N GLU A 532 9.41 -3.32 22.34
CA GLU A 532 10.87 -3.46 22.23
C GLU A 532 11.18 -4.93 21.97
N SER A 533 11.99 -5.15 20.94
CA SER A 533 12.52 -6.47 20.64
C SER A 533 13.64 -6.85 21.62
N GLU A 534 14.31 -7.95 21.35
CA GLU A 534 15.57 -8.28 22.00
C GLU A 534 16.59 -7.18 21.74
N GLN A 535 17.17 -6.62 22.80
CA GLN A 535 18.11 -5.53 22.72
C GLN A 535 19.53 -5.99 23.02
N VAL A 536 20.51 -5.31 22.41
CA VAL A 536 21.93 -5.41 22.70
C VAL A 536 22.46 -4.06 23.24
N CYS A 537 23.55 -4.08 23.96
CA CYS A 537 24.19 -2.84 24.35
C CYS A 537 25.14 -2.35 23.25
N VAL A 538 24.93 -1.12 22.76
CA VAL A 538 25.83 -0.48 21.79
C VAL A 538 26.41 0.81 22.33
N LYS A 539 27.53 1.23 21.75
CA LYS A 539 28.11 2.54 21.98
C LYS A 539 28.55 3.20 20.69
N GLU A 540 28.47 4.50 20.65
CA GLU A 540 29.07 5.28 19.58
C GLU A 540 30.61 5.30 19.72
N ALA A 541 31.29 4.93 18.64
CA ALA A 541 32.76 4.89 18.59
C ALA A 541 33.26 5.24 17.18
N GLY A 542 33.76 6.47 16.99
CA GLY A 542 34.34 6.90 15.72
C GLY A 542 33.33 6.98 14.56
N GLY A 543 32.08 7.40 14.83
CA GLY A 543 30.99 7.50 13.84
C GLY A 543 30.36 6.14 13.52
N LYS A 544 30.57 5.14 14.36
CA LYS A 544 29.96 3.80 14.23
C LYS A 544 29.21 3.46 15.51
N LEU A 545 28.10 2.70 15.35
CA LEU A 545 27.46 2.01 16.46
C LEU A 545 28.07 0.62 16.58
N VAL A 546 28.67 0.33 17.75
CA VAL A 546 29.39 -0.91 17.99
C VAL A 546 28.80 -1.63 19.19
N GLN A 547 28.46 -2.89 19.03
CA GLN A 547 28.01 -3.73 20.14
C GLN A 547 29.09 -3.88 21.19
N VAL A 548 28.69 -3.83 22.45
CA VAL A 548 29.54 -4.07 23.61
C VAL A 548 28.88 -5.08 24.55
N GLY A 549 29.69 -5.72 25.39
CA GLY A 549 29.14 -6.62 26.42
C GLY A 549 28.25 -5.86 27.40
N GLY A 550 27.24 -6.51 27.91
CA GLY A 550 26.24 -5.98 28.85
C GLY A 550 24.88 -6.63 28.58
N THR A 551 23.95 -6.42 29.49
CA THR A 551 22.56 -6.91 29.34
C THR A 551 21.64 -5.71 29.48
N PRO A 552 20.89 -5.31 28.45
CA PRO A 552 19.91 -4.23 28.55
C PRO A 552 18.93 -4.47 29.73
N PRO A 553 18.45 -3.41 30.39
CA PRO A 553 18.82 -2.01 30.17
C PRO A 553 20.16 -1.57 30.82
N ASP A 554 20.86 -2.46 31.57
CA ASP A 554 22.07 -2.14 32.33
C ASP A 554 23.34 -2.18 31.45
N CYS A 555 23.41 -1.26 30.49
CA CYS A 555 24.57 -1.15 29.60
C CYS A 555 25.77 -0.48 30.26
N PRO A 556 27.04 -0.93 30.00
CA PRO A 556 28.20 -0.42 30.66
C PRO A 556 28.67 0.95 30.13
N GLY A 557 29.09 1.85 31.04
CA GLY A 557 29.71 3.13 30.70
C GLY A 557 28.77 4.08 29.96
N SER A 558 29.11 4.46 28.73
CA SER A 558 28.28 5.30 27.85
C SER A 558 27.48 4.48 26.83
N ALA A 559 27.47 3.17 26.97
CA ALA A 559 26.65 2.32 26.10
C ALA A 559 25.17 2.44 26.48
N PHE A 560 24.28 2.21 25.48
CA PHE A 560 22.85 2.27 25.62
C PHE A 560 22.20 1.04 24.99
N PRO A 561 20.96 0.67 25.39
CA PRO A 561 20.20 -0.37 24.75
C PRO A 561 19.91 -0.02 23.28
N PHE A 562 20.05 -0.99 22.40
CA PHE A 562 19.76 -0.89 20.98
C PHE A 562 19.08 -2.16 20.50
N GLY A 563 17.98 -2.00 19.84
CA GLY A 563 17.23 -3.05 19.19
C GLY A 563 16.08 -2.42 18.41
N PRO A 564 15.58 -3.06 17.36
CA PRO A 564 14.44 -2.55 16.64
C PRO A 564 13.19 -2.59 17.52
N THR A 565 12.28 -1.68 17.25
CA THR A 565 10.92 -1.72 17.78
C THR A 565 10.05 -2.51 16.81
N MET A 566 9.40 -3.56 17.30
CA MET A 566 8.43 -4.32 16.51
C MET A 566 7.09 -3.60 16.48
N ALA A 567 6.55 -3.35 15.30
CA ALA A 567 5.17 -2.93 15.14
C ALA A 567 4.24 -4.14 15.18
N GLN A 568 3.25 -4.13 16.09
CA GLN A 568 2.38 -5.28 16.35
C GLN A 568 0.91 -4.87 16.42
N LEU A 569 0.04 -5.74 15.94
CA LEU A 569 -1.37 -5.70 16.25
C LEU A 569 -1.64 -6.37 17.61
N GLY A 570 -2.85 -6.18 18.16
CA GLY A 570 -3.21 -6.83 19.40
C GLY A 570 -4.61 -6.46 19.90
N VAL A 571 -4.84 -6.66 21.17
CA VAL A 571 -6.11 -6.39 21.85
C VAL A 571 -5.91 -5.41 23.00
N VAL A 572 -7.01 -4.81 23.48
CA VAL A 572 -6.98 -3.88 24.63
C VAL A 572 -7.25 -4.66 25.90
N ALA A 573 -6.38 -4.50 26.90
CA ALA A 573 -6.54 -5.07 28.22
C ALA A 573 -7.65 -4.38 29.04
N ALA A 574 -8.07 -5.04 30.11
CA ALA A 574 -9.13 -4.48 31.00
C ALA A 574 -8.74 -3.17 31.71
N ASP A 575 -7.46 -2.86 31.81
CA ASP A 575 -6.94 -1.60 32.36
C ASP A 575 -6.77 -0.51 31.29
N GLY A 576 -7.10 -0.83 30.02
CA GLY A 576 -7.02 0.08 28.89
C GLY A 576 -5.67 0.12 28.19
N SER A 577 -4.70 -0.72 28.57
CA SER A 577 -3.41 -0.85 27.88
C SER A 577 -3.51 -1.79 26.67
N GLY A 578 -2.59 -1.66 25.70
CA GLY A 578 -2.45 -2.58 24.61
C GLY A 578 -1.79 -3.89 25.04
N ILE A 579 -2.24 -5.00 24.48
CA ILE A 579 -1.58 -6.31 24.57
C ILE A 579 -1.10 -6.65 23.17
N PRO A 580 0.21 -6.54 22.87
CA PRO A 580 0.73 -6.91 21.57
C PRO A 580 0.61 -8.42 21.34
N LEU A 581 0.28 -8.80 20.13
CA LEU A 581 0.15 -10.18 19.68
C LEU A 581 0.93 -10.38 18.38
N ARG A 582 1.52 -11.56 18.21
CA ARG A 582 2.26 -11.94 17.01
C ARG A 582 1.34 -12.65 15.99
N TRP A 583 1.84 -12.79 14.77
CA TRP A 583 1.18 -13.59 13.73
C TRP A 583 0.86 -15.01 14.19
N ALA A 584 1.78 -15.66 14.94
CA ALA A 584 1.64 -17.02 15.45
C ALA A 584 0.67 -17.17 16.62
N ASP A 585 0.29 -16.08 17.29
CA ASP A 585 -0.64 -16.12 18.41
C ASP A 585 -2.07 -16.44 17.95
N GLY A 586 -2.85 -17.09 18.82
CA GLY A 586 -4.23 -17.47 18.52
C GLY A 586 -5.09 -16.28 18.08
N ILE A 587 -6.07 -16.56 17.21
CA ILE A 587 -7.03 -15.56 16.71
C ILE A 587 -7.91 -15.07 17.86
N THR A 588 -7.97 -13.77 18.03
CA THR A 588 -8.82 -13.07 18.99
C THR A 588 -9.97 -12.32 18.33
N GLU A 589 -9.85 -12.00 17.04
CA GLU A 589 -10.84 -11.31 16.23
C GLU A 589 -11.74 -12.30 15.51
N ASN A 590 -12.97 -12.50 16.05
CA ASN A 590 -13.91 -13.50 15.53
C ASN A 590 -15.32 -12.92 15.38
N PRO A 591 -15.55 -12.12 14.32
CA PRO A 591 -16.87 -11.62 13.98
C PRO A 591 -17.84 -12.74 13.61
N ALA A 592 -19.10 -12.63 14.06
CA ALA A 592 -20.13 -13.57 13.65
C ALA A 592 -20.51 -13.36 12.18
N LEU A 593 -20.75 -14.43 11.44
CA LEU A 593 -21.26 -14.36 10.06
C LEU A 593 -22.58 -13.58 9.98
N GLY A 594 -22.63 -12.57 9.12
CA GLY A 594 -23.74 -11.63 8.98
C GLY A 594 -23.81 -10.57 10.07
N GLY A 595 -22.84 -10.55 11.00
CA GLY A 595 -22.73 -9.55 12.06
C GLY A 595 -22.19 -8.22 11.56
N THR A 596 -22.69 -7.12 12.18
CA THR A 596 -22.08 -5.79 12.02
C THR A 596 -21.39 -5.43 13.32
N GLU A 597 -20.10 -5.14 13.27
CA GLU A 597 -19.30 -4.75 14.43
C GLU A 597 -18.80 -3.31 14.33
N LEU A 598 -18.64 -2.67 15.48
CA LEU A 598 -17.85 -1.47 15.68
C LEU A 598 -16.47 -1.90 16.16
N TRP A 599 -15.45 -1.58 15.40
CA TRP A 599 -14.06 -1.77 15.81
C TRP A 599 -13.49 -0.47 16.32
N GLU A 600 -12.97 -0.50 17.56
CA GLU A 600 -12.21 0.58 18.17
C GLU A 600 -10.73 0.24 18.06
N ILE A 601 -10.02 0.93 17.17
CA ILE A 601 -8.60 0.74 16.90
C ILE A 601 -7.84 1.74 17.77
N HIS A 602 -7.25 1.25 18.86
CA HIS A 602 -6.45 2.03 19.81
C HIS A 602 -4.99 2.08 19.35
N ASN A 603 -4.51 3.22 18.94
CA ASN A 603 -3.11 3.36 18.52
C ASN A 603 -2.25 3.84 19.71
N PHE A 604 -1.45 2.90 20.26
CA PHE A 604 -0.50 3.17 21.35
C PHE A 604 0.92 3.46 20.85
N THR A 605 1.13 3.50 19.54
CA THR A 605 2.43 3.75 18.91
C THR A 605 2.73 5.24 18.77
N ALA A 606 3.90 5.59 18.27
CA ALA A 606 4.32 6.97 18.07
C ALA A 606 3.91 7.55 16.70
N ASP A 607 3.53 6.70 15.74
CA ASP A 607 3.21 7.06 14.36
C ASP A 607 1.82 6.60 13.91
N ALA A 608 1.41 7.04 12.74
CA ALA A 608 0.12 6.73 12.14
C ALA A 608 0.22 5.49 11.25
N HIS A 609 -0.77 4.60 11.37
CA HIS A 609 -0.83 3.36 10.60
C HIS A 609 -2.05 3.35 9.68
N PRO A 610 -1.88 3.11 8.36
CA PRO A 610 -2.99 2.84 7.44
C PRO A 610 -3.45 1.38 7.63
N ILE A 611 -4.55 1.19 8.36
CA ILE A 611 -5.08 -0.12 8.71
C ILE A 611 -6.06 -0.59 7.67
N HIS A 612 -5.74 -1.74 7.04
CA HIS A 612 -6.55 -2.46 6.07
C HIS A 612 -7.22 -3.69 6.69
N LEU A 613 -8.49 -3.91 6.34
CA LEU A 613 -9.23 -5.13 6.66
C LEU A 613 -9.65 -5.81 5.36
N HIS A 614 -9.21 -7.05 5.15
CA HIS A 614 -9.65 -7.86 4.03
C HIS A 614 -11.16 -8.13 4.08
N LEU A 615 -11.77 -8.53 2.98
CA LEU A 615 -13.19 -8.82 2.80
C LEU A 615 -14.09 -7.58 2.87
N VAL A 616 -13.95 -6.72 3.90
CA VAL A 616 -14.99 -5.77 4.27
C VAL A 616 -14.74 -4.37 3.70
N ASN A 617 -15.83 -3.70 3.31
CA ASN A 617 -15.83 -2.25 3.16
C ASN A 617 -16.52 -1.66 4.39
N PHE A 618 -15.80 -0.83 5.14
CA PHE A 618 -16.25 -0.25 6.39
C PHE A 618 -16.55 1.24 6.28
N GLN A 619 -17.18 1.79 7.31
CA GLN A 619 -17.42 3.23 7.45
C GLN A 619 -16.67 3.77 8.66
N VAL A 620 -15.95 4.87 8.50
CA VAL A 620 -15.32 5.59 9.61
C VAL A 620 -16.43 6.30 10.40
N VAL A 621 -16.45 6.13 11.71
CA VAL A 621 -17.45 6.68 12.60
C VAL A 621 -16.98 8.00 13.22
N ASP A 622 -15.85 7.93 13.90
CA ASP A 622 -15.20 9.05 14.56
C ASP A 622 -13.75 8.69 14.94
N ARG A 623 -13.03 9.66 15.48
CA ARG A 623 -11.77 9.47 16.18
C ARG A 623 -11.83 10.17 17.53
N GLU A 624 -11.13 9.64 18.54
CA GLU A 624 -11.10 10.15 19.90
C GLU A 624 -9.67 10.12 20.45
N PRO A 625 -9.05 11.26 20.73
CA PRO A 625 -7.77 11.29 21.45
C PRO A 625 -7.93 10.63 22.83
N PHE A 626 -6.90 9.92 23.30
CA PHE A 626 -6.96 9.27 24.61
C PHE A 626 -7.30 10.29 25.72
N GLY A 627 -8.43 10.06 26.38
CA GLY A 627 -8.95 10.98 27.40
C GLY A 627 -9.53 12.28 26.85
N GLY A 628 -9.71 12.41 25.56
CA GLY A 628 -10.29 13.55 24.87
C GLY A 628 -11.78 13.38 24.58
N ALA A 629 -12.29 14.15 23.64
CA ALA A 629 -13.64 14.03 23.12
C ALA A 629 -13.60 13.55 21.67
N PRO A 630 -14.57 12.72 21.25
CA PRO A 630 -14.61 12.25 19.87
C PRO A 630 -14.90 13.40 18.90
N TYR A 631 -14.35 13.28 17.69
CA TYR A 631 -14.56 14.19 16.59
C TYR A 631 -14.89 13.42 15.30
N PRO A 632 -15.68 14.03 14.37
CA PRO A 632 -16.14 13.35 13.17
C PRO A 632 -14.98 13.00 12.22
N PRO A 633 -15.20 12.02 11.33
CA PRO A 633 -14.23 11.72 10.26
C PRO A 633 -14.03 12.93 9.36
N GLU A 634 -12.96 12.90 8.59
CA GLU A 634 -12.72 13.90 7.57
C GLU A 634 -13.81 13.83 6.49
N PRO A 635 -14.11 14.95 5.77
CA PRO A 635 -15.20 14.97 4.79
C PRO A 635 -15.08 13.90 3.69
N TRP A 636 -13.86 13.54 3.30
CA TRP A 636 -13.60 12.48 2.30
C TRP A 636 -13.62 11.06 2.87
N GLU A 637 -13.70 10.89 4.19
CA GLU A 637 -13.87 9.59 4.84
C GLU A 637 -15.33 9.22 5.07
N THR A 638 -16.27 10.05 4.64
CA THR A 638 -17.72 9.82 4.85
C THR A 638 -18.32 8.74 3.93
N GLY A 639 -17.51 8.17 3.04
CA GLY A 639 -17.82 7.02 2.19
C GLY A 639 -17.55 5.67 2.86
N TYR A 640 -17.64 4.61 2.08
CA TYR A 640 -17.04 3.34 2.44
C TYR A 640 -15.54 3.38 2.18
N LYS A 641 -14.78 2.69 3.04
CA LYS A 641 -13.31 2.55 2.94
C LYS A 641 -12.92 1.09 3.16
N ASP A 642 -11.73 0.73 2.74
CA ASP A 642 -11.09 -0.55 3.08
C ASP A 642 -9.79 -0.34 3.85
N THR A 643 -9.26 0.87 3.85
CA THR A 643 -8.04 1.28 4.55
C THR A 643 -8.29 2.58 5.29
N VAL A 644 -7.86 2.73 6.55
CA VAL A 644 -8.08 3.93 7.37
C VAL A 644 -6.81 4.31 8.13
N ILE A 645 -6.50 5.60 8.16
CA ILE A 645 -5.37 6.11 8.96
C ILE A 645 -5.78 6.12 10.44
N ALA A 646 -5.08 5.34 11.25
CA ALA A 646 -5.16 5.36 12.71
C ALA A 646 -4.01 6.21 13.27
N TYR A 647 -4.35 7.39 13.81
CA TYR A 647 -3.35 8.33 14.33
C TYR A 647 -2.85 7.94 15.72
N PRO A 648 -1.57 8.29 16.07
CA PRO A 648 -1.00 8.02 17.39
C PRO A 648 -1.80 8.68 18.52
N GLY A 649 -1.94 7.97 19.65
CA GLY A 649 -2.62 8.49 20.84
C GLY A 649 -4.14 8.65 20.68
N GLU A 650 -4.76 8.02 19.68
CA GLU A 650 -6.19 8.11 19.40
C GLU A 650 -6.85 6.74 19.23
N ILE A 651 -8.16 6.73 19.40
CA ILE A 651 -9.03 5.62 19.03
C ILE A 651 -9.69 5.97 17.69
N THR A 652 -9.45 5.18 16.66
CA THR A 652 -10.17 5.28 15.39
C THR A 652 -11.30 4.26 15.38
N ARG A 653 -12.56 4.72 15.20
CA ARG A 653 -13.74 3.85 15.18
C ARG A 653 -14.22 3.63 13.75
N ILE A 654 -14.35 2.35 13.40
CA ILE A 654 -14.93 1.91 12.13
C ILE A 654 -16.05 0.92 12.37
N ARG A 655 -17.00 0.83 11.45
CA ARG A 655 -18.06 -0.19 11.49
C ARG A 655 -18.13 -0.95 10.18
N ALA A 656 -18.16 -2.29 10.27
CA ALA A 656 -18.10 -3.20 9.15
C ALA A 656 -19.17 -4.30 9.26
N LEU A 657 -19.64 -4.78 8.11
CA LEU A 657 -20.48 -5.96 7.99
C LEU A 657 -19.60 -7.15 7.54
N PHE A 658 -19.67 -8.26 8.27
CA PHE A 658 -18.91 -9.47 8.02
C PHE A 658 -19.84 -10.56 7.47
N ASP A 659 -20.01 -10.66 6.16
CA ASP A 659 -21.08 -11.45 5.52
C ASP A 659 -20.60 -12.63 4.68
N ILE A 660 -19.28 -12.89 4.61
CA ILE A 660 -18.72 -14.11 4.01
C ILE A 660 -17.88 -14.84 5.05
N ALA A 661 -18.23 -16.09 5.34
CA ALA A 661 -17.50 -16.91 6.31
C ALA A 661 -16.10 -17.29 5.82
N GLY A 662 -15.15 -17.36 6.74
CA GLY A 662 -13.81 -17.83 6.46
C GLY A 662 -12.70 -17.09 7.18
N LEU A 663 -11.47 -17.45 6.81
CA LEU A 663 -10.24 -16.90 7.36
C LEU A 663 -9.72 -15.78 6.48
N TYR A 664 -9.44 -14.63 7.10
CA TYR A 664 -8.94 -13.41 6.46
C TYR A 664 -7.85 -12.79 7.31
N VAL A 665 -7.27 -11.68 6.85
CA VAL A 665 -6.30 -10.90 7.60
C VAL A 665 -6.72 -9.44 7.74
N TRP A 666 -6.20 -8.79 8.78
CA TRP A 666 -6.15 -7.35 8.90
C TRP A 666 -4.73 -6.93 9.24
N HIS A 667 -4.28 -5.79 8.75
CA HIS A 667 -2.89 -5.39 8.86
C HIS A 667 -2.70 -3.89 8.66
N CYS A 668 -1.54 -3.39 9.08
CA CYS A 668 -1.01 -2.10 8.64
C CYS A 668 -0.53 -2.20 7.20
N HIS A 669 -0.79 -1.21 6.38
CA HIS A 669 -0.32 -1.20 4.98
C HIS A 669 0.99 -0.41 4.77
N ILE A 670 1.69 -0.03 5.84
CA ILE A 670 3.14 0.15 5.78
C ILE A 670 3.70 -1.26 5.65
N VAL A 671 4.17 -1.61 4.44
CA VAL A 671 4.47 -3.02 4.13
C VAL A 671 5.66 -3.58 4.89
N GLU A 672 6.53 -2.73 5.43
CA GLU A 672 7.58 -3.10 6.37
C GLU A 672 6.99 -3.53 7.72
N HIS A 673 5.94 -2.85 8.21
CA HIS A 673 5.19 -3.24 9.43
C HIS A 673 4.39 -4.51 9.20
N GLU A 674 3.70 -4.62 8.05
CA GLU A 674 2.94 -5.82 7.65
C GLU A 674 3.80 -7.08 7.71
N ASP A 675 4.97 -7.03 7.05
CA ASP A 675 5.91 -8.16 6.97
C ASP A 675 6.64 -8.46 8.29
N ASN A 676 6.63 -7.55 9.25
CA ASN A 676 7.14 -7.81 10.59
C ASN A 676 6.07 -8.53 11.42
N GLU A 677 5.30 -7.82 12.24
CA GLU A 677 4.28 -8.41 13.11
C GLU A 677 2.95 -7.60 13.11
N MET A 678 2.81 -6.62 12.21
CA MET A 678 1.59 -5.80 12.16
C MET A 678 0.55 -6.35 11.18
N MET A 679 0.43 -7.67 11.14
CA MET A 679 -0.60 -8.41 10.42
C MET A 679 -1.09 -9.57 11.29
N ARG A 680 -2.42 -9.77 11.34
CA ARG A 680 -3.04 -10.88 12.07
C ARG A 680 -4.21 -11.48 11.30
N SER A 681 -4.39 -12.78 11.50
CA SER A 681 -5.58 -13.48 11.01
C SER A 681 -6.81 -13.11 11.82
N TYR A 682 -7.96 -13.04 11.16
CA TYR A 682 -9.27 -13.00 11.80
C TYR A 682 -10.25 -13.98 11.14
N CYS A 683 -11.23 -14.44 11.89
CA CYS A 683 -12.18 -15.45 11.46
C CYS A 683 -13.60 -14.92 11.42
N VAL A 684 -14.25 -14.92 10.26
CA VAL A 684 -15.69 -14.65 10.15
C VAL A 684 -16.45 -15.97 10.28
N GLY A 685 -17.26 -16.11 11.32
CA GLY A 685 -18.09 -17.29 11.54
C GLY A 685 -17.73 -18.11 12.79
N THR A 686 -17.77 -19.43 12.70
CA THR A 686 -17.61 -20.34 13.83
C THR A 686 -16.23 -21.00 13.83
N PRO A 687 -15.40 -20.81 14.88
CA PRO A 687 -14.15 -21.54 15.05
C PRO A 687 -14.33 -23.06 14.91
N GLY A 688 -13.43 -23.72 14.19
CA GLY A 688 -13.47 -25.16 13.93
C GLY A 688 -14.52 -25.61 12.89
N VAL A 689 -15.29 -24.67 12.33
CA VAL A 689 -16.27 -24.92 11.25
C VAL A 689 -15.91 -24.09 10.02
N ASP A 690 -15.86 -22.77 10.19
CA ASP A 690 -15.57 -21.81 9.12
C ASP A 690 -14.08 -21.46 9.05
N CYS A 691 -13.37 -21.64 10.17
CA CYS A 691 -11.92 -21.46 10.26
C CYS A 691 -11.26 -22.62 10.97
N PRO A 692 -9.99 -22.93 10.65
CA PRO A 692 -9.25 -24.03 11.27
C PRO A 692 -9.16 -23.89 12.80
N PRO A 693 -9.48 -24.94 13.59
CA PRO A 693 -9.52 -24.84 15.04
C PRO A 693 -8.15 -24.62 15.70
N GLU A 694 -7.07 -24.99 15.03
CA GLU A 694 -5.70 -24.82 15.52
C GLU A 694 -5.23 -23.36 15.53
N LEU A 695 -6.02 -22.44 15.03
CA LEU A 695 -5.71 -21.01 15.01
C LEU A 695 -6.28 -20.24 16.21
N PHE A 696 -6.93 -20.93 17.19
CA PHE A 696 -7.57 -20.29 18.35
C PHE A 696 -6.92 -20.66 19.68
#